data_28aa86acf68b7783b2073470459dc71c
#
_entry.id   28aa86acf68b7783b2073470459dc71c
#
_cell.length_a   1.000
_cell.length_b   1.000
_cell.length_c   1.000
_cell.angle_alpha   90.00
_cell.angle_beta   90.00
_cell.angle_gamma   90.00
#
_symmetry.space_group_name_H-M   'P 1'
#
loop_
_entity.id
_entity.type
_entity.pdbx_description
1 polymer ?
#
loop_
_entity_poly.entity_id
_entity_poly.type
_entity_poly.pdbx_seq_one_letter_code
_entity_poly.pdbx_strand_id
1 'polypeptide(L)'
;MTKLTTRLPLSRKAQLQRVNTLCNSLPGVNFDAVFGGPRGQYDLLWAIQLLDGLSPELTRDLFKQYARRRKDCSFTHCRAANIWLRERTRWVRQLLHSIPVNPREMRDEDGRKKVAHQFANQTAAIYKNIEQDIKEGAEPDLLQTWALMRQPADQWGFIGKMPKFKTNEVRDNWILSVLVRLLSAKWWEKRVNRCWDRLQEQINILLGKVRKGVSAYVSNATMKVVRERKRAMMRWLAESEVVNEQYDLVVSMKDCWEASNANPVNRRNEMMVRARGFNDYAEEQGHVGVFFTWTAPSRFHAWTQKHNGKAVENKRYQGATPRETCAYLAKLWSRARAALKRWNTPVYGFRVCEAHHDGTPHWHLLLFMRPEDRNRVIGILQRYALTDDHEELVRDIKGAPPFTDFTPRFDWKEIDPAKGDAAGYIAKYIAKNIDGAYLDDDEEAGTAADEGALHAVAWASWWGIRTFQQIGGAPVGVWRELRRISNAKKHADLVGPPKPVLQDPRFEAARFAADNGIFRCYLHAMGGALATRAEHPIKLAHLIEEQANSYGEDIKRLMGITSSRLGIKTRLQGWEIVPAGTHEARKAAEAAARGVGVQTGDSPAPWSSDNNCTRPDPDAFADQIMREQWGLSPFSIERLRAGASVRADGFTLWLENGQPQSSRSLPSEPDWIPDDLQPTEPDQPDEYTVPEGDPDWPILVELCGRVYLAQGHAGAHRWIEMLPEPYKSEMWAELEKLD
;
A
#
# COMPACT_ATOMS: atom_id res chain seq x y z
N MET A 1 -14.95 32.59 21.39
CA MET A 1 -16.38 32.35 21.73
C MET A 1 -17.26 32.97 20.66
N THR A 2 -17.49 32.25 19.56
CA THR A 2 -18.36 32.70 18.47
C THR A 2 -19.78 32.43 18.88
N LYS A 3 -20.58 33.51 19.00
CA LYS A 3 -21.99 33.48 19.33
C LYS A 3 -22.73 32.50 18.41
N LEU A 4 -23.25 31.41 18.97
CA LEU A 4 -24.30 30.63 18.33
C LEU A 4 -25.43 31.60 17.96
N THR A 5 -25.55 31.94 16.70
CA THR A 5 -26.72 32.59 16.16
C THR A 5 -27.88 31.62 16.34
N THR A 6 -28.67 31.81 17.39
CA THR A 6 -29.97 31.16 17.59
C THR A 6 -30.84 31.53 16.39
N ARG A 7 -30.90 30.64 15.38
CA ARG A 7 -31.87 30.81 14.30
C ARG A 7 -33.25 30.81 14.89
N LEU A 8 -34.03 31.81 14.51
CA LEU A 8 -35.46 31.86 14.80
C LEU A 8 -36.13 30.56 14.33
N PRO A 9 -37.01 29.96 15.11
CA PRO A 9 -37.69 28.73 14.71
C PRO A 9 -38.41 28.95 13.36
N LEU A 10 -38.32 27.95 12.49
CA LEU A 10 -39.01 27.98 11.20
C LEU A 10 -40.48 28.32 11.36
N SER A 11 -41.00 29.19 10.52
CA SER A 11 -42.44 29.46 10.49
C SER A 11 -43.22 28.17 10.21
N ARG A 12 -44.45 28.07 10.73
CA ARG A 12 -45.32 26.89 10.53
C ARG A 12 -45.49 26.53 9.06
N LYS A 13 -45.54 27.51 8.16
CA LYS A 13 -45.62 27.35 6.71
C LYS A 13 -44.34 26.70 6.16
N ALA A 14 -43.17 27.15 6.59
CA ALA A 14 -41.91 26.60 6.17
C ALA A 14 -41.67 25.15 6.71
N GLN A 15 -42.19 24.88 7.91
CA GLN A 15 -42.17 23.52 8.49
C GLN A 15 -43.02 22.57 7.67
N LEU A 16 -44.26 22.93 7.33
CA LEU A 16 -45.15 22.12 6.49
C LEU A 16 -44.60 21.89 5.09
N GLN A 17 -44.03 22.91 4.47
CA GLN A 17 -43.38 22.76 3.17
C GLN A 17 -42.21 21.77 3.21
N ARG A 18 -41.39 21.78 4.24
CA ARG A 18 -40.33 20.81 4.47
C ARG A 18 -40.86 19.41 4.75
N VAL A 19 -41.95 19.27 5.52
CA VAL A 19 -42.64 17.96 5.69
C VAL A 19 -42.99 17.37 4.33
N ASN A 20 -43.67 18.16 3.50
CA ASN A 20 -44.11 17.69 2.18
C ASN A 20 -42.93 17.31 1.28
N THR A 21 -41.86 18.12 1.25
CA THR A 21 -40.64 17.81 0.50
C THR A 21 -40.00 16.52 1.00
N LEU A 22 -39.97 16.29 2.31
CA LEU A 22 -39.40 15.10 2.90
C LEU A 22 -40.24 13.85 2.61
N CYS A 23 -41.56 13.97 2.76
CA CYS A 23 -42.51 12.90 2.44
C CYS A 23 -42.39 12.47 0.97
N ASN A 24 -42.31 13.39 0.04
CA ASN A 24 -42.19 13.13 -1.39
C ASN A 24 -40.79 12.54 -1.73
N SER A 25 -39.76 12.79 -0.92
CA SER A 25 -38.40 12.30 -1.15
C SER A 25 -38.14 10.88 -0.62
N LEU A 26 -39.10 10.28 0.08
CA LEU A 26 -38.98 8.99 0.76
C LEU A 26 -40.08 8.00 0.34
N PRO A 27 -40.07 7.55 -0.92
CA PRO A 27 -41.01 6.54 -1.35
C PRO A 27 -40.83 5.26 -0.50
N GLY A 28 -41.93 4.68 -0.05
CA GLY A 28 -41.95 3.45 0.78
C GLY A 28 -41.96 3.72 2.30
N VAL A 29 -42.02 4.96 2.77
CA VAL A 29 -42.33 5.27 4.16
C VAL A 29 -43.83 5.56 4.26
N ASN A 30 -44.58 4.71 4.96
CA ASN A 30 -45.96 5.00 5.30
C ASN A 30 -45.98 6.00 6.45
N PHE A 31 -46.13 7.30 6.12
CA PHE A 31 -46.05 8.37 7.07
C PHE A 31 -47.20 8.33 8.09
N ASP A 32 -48.40 7.92 7.68
CA ASP A 32 -49.56 7.82 8.58
C ASP A 32 -49.38 6.72 9.61
N ALA A 33 -48.79 5.59 9.18
CA ALA A 33 -48.47 4.50 10.10
C ALA A 33 -47.34 4.85 11.08
N VAL A 34 -46.35 5.66 10.64
CA VAL A 34 -45.18 6.00 11.45
C VAL A 34 -45.36 7.26 12.29
N PHE A 35 -46.11 8.25 11.80
CA PHE A 35 -46.29 9.58 12.41
C PHE A 35 -47.75 9.97 12.60
N GLY A 36 -48.69 9.03 12.51
CA GLY A 36 -50.10 9.30 12.72
C GLY A 36 -50.43 9.75 14.15
N GLY A 37 -51.50 10.51 14.27
CA GLY A 37 -51.98 11.07 15.53
C GLY A 37 -51.19 12.30 16.03
N PRO A 38 -51.68 13.00 17.06
CA PRO A 38 -51.13 14.29 17.54
C PRO A 38 -49.66 14.18 17.98
N ARG A 39 -49.29 13.08 18.65
CA ARG A 39 -47.94 12.84 19.13
C ARG A 39 -46.96 12.56 17.97
N GLY A 40 -47.37 11.79 16.98
CA GLY A 40 -46.57 11.50 15.80
C GLY A 40 -46.29 12.76 14.99
N GLN A 41 -47.30 13.64 14.84
CA GLN A 41 -47.15 14.93 14.18
C GLN A 41 -46.18 15.85 14.94
N TYR A 42 -46.25 15.88 16.28
CA TYR A 42 -45.33 16.63 17.12
C TYR A 42 -43.86 16.12 16.91
N ASP A 43 -43.65 14.82 16.97
CA ASP A 43 -42.33 14.22 16.77
C ASP A 43 -41.79 14.49 15.36
N LEU A 44 -42.65 14.50 14.33
CA LEU A 44 -42.31 14.85 12.96
C LEU A 44 -41.80 16.28 12.83
N LEU A 45 -42.54 17.23 13.39
CA LEU A 45 -42.14 18.66 13.41
C LEU A 45 -40.86 18.89 14.20
N TRP A 46 -40.70 18.22 15.34
CA TRP A 46 -39.49 18.26 16.15
C TRP A 46 -38.28 17.69 15.36
N ALA A 47 -38.45 16.57 14.66
CA ALA A 47 -37.38 15.99 13.87
C ALA A 47 -36.91 16.92 12.73
N ILE A 48 -37.85 17.58 12.05
CA ILE A 48 -37.56 18.57 11.01
C ILE A 48 -36.77 19.76 11.54
N GLN A 49 -37.18 20.28 12.71
CA GLN A 49 -36.44 21.36 13.38
C GLN A 49 -35.04 20.91 13.79
N LEU A 50 -34.92 19.68 14.33
CA LEU A 50 -33.64 19.13 14.72
C LEU A 50 -32.69 18.94 13.53
N LEU A 51 -33.20 18.62 12.34
CA LEU A 51 -32.42 18.41 11.14
C LEU A 51 -32.16 19.69 10.32
N ASP A 52 -32.72 20.83 10.78
CA ASP A 52 -32.53 22.12 10.09
C ASP A 52 -31.06 22.50 9.99
N GLY A 53 -30.68 23.02 8.83
CA GLY A 53 -29.31 23.43 8.51
C GLY A 53 -28.38 22.33 7.98
N LEU A 54 -28.78 21.07 8.05
CA LEU A 54 -28.07 19.98 7.37
C LEU A 54 -28.32 19.99 5.86
N SER A 55 -27.49 19.30 5.10
CA SER A 55 -27.71 19.12 3.66
C SER A 55 -29.00 18.30 3.39
N PRO A 56 -29.64 18.45 2.22
CA PRO A 56 -30.81 17.64 1.86
C PRO A 56 -30.54 16.14 1.94
N GLU A 57 -29.34 15.68 1.53
CA GLU A 57 -28.93 14.28 1.55
C GLU A 57 -28.80 13.75 2.98
N LEU A 58 -28.12 14.49 3.86
CA LEU A 58 -27.99 14.12 5.28
C LEU A 58 -29.32 14.13 6.00
N THR A 59 -30.17 15.11 5.71
CA THR A 59 -31.53 15.20 6.24
C THR A 59 -32.35 13.99 5.86
N ARG A 60 -32.33 13.62 4.58
CA ARG A 60 -33.01 12.43 4.05
C ARG A 60 -32.53 11.15 4.69
N ASP A 61 -31.20 10.95 4.78
CA ASP A 61 -30.60 9.74 5.35
C ASP A 61 -30.92 9.56 6.83
N LEU A 62 -30.78 10.62 7.61
CA LEU A 62 -31.11 10.62 9.04
C LEU A 62 -32.60 10.38 9.26
N PHE A 63 -33.45 11.07 8.51
CA PHE A 63 -34.89 10.94 8.65
C PHE A 63 -35.39 9.54 8.22
N LYS A 64 -34.88 8.97 7.13
CA LYS A 64 -35.18 7.61 6.70
C LYS A 64 -34.85 6.57 7.77
N GLN A 65 -33.70 6.72 8.43
CA GLN A 65 -33.31 5.82 9.52
C GLN A 65 -34.15 6.05 10.78
N TYR A 66 -34.53 7.29 11.06
CA TYR A 66 -35.42 7.65 12.15
C TYR A 66 -36.81 7.02 11.97
N ALA A 67 -37.42 7.17 10.79
CA ALA A 67 -38.70 6.58 10.46
C ALA A 67 -38.67 5.04 10.62
N ARG A 68 -37.63 4.40 10.13
CA ARG A 68 -37.46 2.93 10.27
C ARG A 68 -37.36 2.46 11.74
N ARG A 69 -36.78 3.31 12.63
CA ARG A 69 -36.62 2.97 14.05
C ARG A 69 -37.91 3.17 14.85
N ARG A 70 -38.80 4.02 14.38
CA ARG A 70 -40.09 4.21 15.01
C ARG A 70 -41.03 3.02 14.88
N LYS A 71 -40.90 2.23 13.80
CA LYS A 71 -41.61 0.99 13.50
C LYS A 71 -43.15 1.15 13.64
N ASP A 72 -43.70 0.57 14.73
CA ASP A 72 -45.13 0.46 15.07
C ASP A 72 -45.67 1.64 15.93
N CYS A 73 -44.91 2.70 16.06
CA CYS A 73 -45.26 3.89 16.88
C CYS A 73 -45.47 3.61 18.37
N SER A 74 -45.06 2.44 18.88
CA SER A 74 -45.07 2.19 20.33
C SER A 74 -44.21 3.22 21.07
N PHE A 75 -44.60 3.50 22.34
CA PHE A 75 -43.88 4.47 23.16
C PHE A 75 -42.37 4.18 23.25
N THR A 76 -42.04 2.94 23.42
CA THR A 76 -40.64 2.47 23.54
C THR A 76 -39.83 2.70 22.26
N HIS A 77 -40.38 2.33 21.09
CA HIS A 77 -39.74 2.55 19.81
C HIS A 77 -39.64 4.04 19.45
N CYS A 78 -40.70 4.83 19.70
CA CYS A 78 -40.66 6.28 19.48
C CYS A 78 -39.60 6.96 20.35
N ARG A 79 -39.54 6.62 21.66
CA ARG A 79 -38.52 7.17 22.58
C ARG A 79 -37.12 6.83 22.14
N ALA A 80 -36.86 5.56 21.80
CA ALA A 80 -35.55 5.10 21.34
C ALA A 80 -35.14 5.77 20.02
N ALA A 81 -36.07 5.93 19.07
CA ALA A 81 -35.84 6.63 17.81
C ALA A 81 -35.52 8.12 18.02
N ASN A 82 -36.24 8.81 18.91
CA ASN A 82 -36.00 10.22 19.22
C ASN A 82 -34.64 10.44 19.88
N ILE A 83 -34.24 9.57 20.81
CA ILE A 83 -32.89 9.58 21.41
C ILE A 83 -31.83 9.39 20.33
N TRP A 84 -31.99 8.36 19.50
CA TRP A 84 -31.05 8.08 18.41
C TRP A 84 -30.89 9.25 17.45
N LEU A 85 -32.01 9.85 16.98
CA LEU A 85 -31.96 10.98 16.06
C LEU A 85 -31.21 12.16 16.64
N ARG A 86 -31.51 12.50 17.91
CA ARG A 86 -30.85 13.60 18.65
C ARG A 86 -29.33 13.36 18.75
N GLU A 87 -28.94 12.18 19.16
CA GLU A 87 -27.52 11.82 19.30
C GLU A 87 -26.80 11.86 17.96
N ARG A 88 -27.37 11.25 16.93
CA ARG A 88 -26.75 11.23 15.58
C ARG A 88 -26.64 12.63 14.99
N THR A 89 -27.67 13.43 15.11
CA THR A 89 -27.64 14.83 14.64
C THR A 89 -26.56 15.63 15.38
N ARG A 90 -26.43 15.41 16.69
CA ARG A 90 -25.36 16.04 17.48
C ARG A 90 -23.98 15.65 16.97
N TRP A 91 -23.72 14.36 16.76
CA TRP A 91 -22.44 13.86 16.25
C TRP A 91 -22.13 14.39 14.84
N VAL A 92 -23.10 14.36 13.93
CA VAL A 92 -22.93 14.90 12.57
C VAL A 92 -22.60 16.40 12.64
N ARG A 93 -23.28 17.15 13.48
CA ARG A 93 -22.99 18.58 13.67
C ARG A 93 -21.61 18.82 14.25
N GLN A 94 -21.19 18.07 15.26
CA GLN A 94 -19.84 18.16 15.81
C GLN A 94 -18.78 17.95 14.74
N LEU A 95 -18.95 16.95 13.88
CA LEU A 95 -18.05 16.72 12.76
C LEU A 95 -18.07 17.87 11.75
N LEU A 96 -19.25 18.36 11.36
CA LEU A 96 -19.36 19.50 10.45
C LEU A 96 -18.77 20.79 11.03
N HIS A 97 -18.79 20.96 12.35
CA HIS A 97 -18.17 22.09 13.04
C HIS A 97 -16.68 21.91 13.34
N SER A 98 -16.11 20.74 13.04
CA SER A 98 -14.66 20.55 13.19
C SER A 98 -13.84 21.24 12.09
N ILE A 99 -14.47 21.69 11.01
CA ILE A 99 -13.84 22.52 9.98
C ILE A 99 -14.10 24.00 10.22
N PRO A 100 -13.15 24.89 9.95
CA PRO A 100 -13.24 26.33 10.29
C PRO A 100 -14.06 27.17 9.30
N VAL A 101 -14.83 26.53 8.43
CA VAL A 101 -15.66 27.17 7.41
C VAL A 101 -17.08 26.63 7.41
N ASN A 102 -18.00 27.34 6.77
CA ASN A 102 -19.36 26.85 6.62
C ASN A 102 -19.36 25.59 5.73
N PRO A 103 -19.86 24.43 6.21
CA PRO A 103 -19.92 23.21 5.41
C PRO A 103 -20.66 23.33 4.08
N ARG A 104 -21.53 24.36 3.93
CA ARG A 104 -22.24 24.62 2.65
C ARG A 104 -21.27 25.07 1.55
N GLU A 105 -20.22 25.79 1.91
CA GLU A 105 -19.18 26.26 0.96
C GLU A 105 -18.31 25.11 0.45
N MET A 106 -18.29 23.98 1.15
CA MET A 106 -17.48 22.81 0.82
C MET A 106 -18.16 21.79 -0.10
N ARG A 107 -19.43 21.98 -0.46
CA ARG A 107 -20.24 20.95 -1.12
C ARG A 107 -19.77 20.61 -2.53
N ASP A 108 -19.41 21.60 -3.30
CA ASP A 108 -18.95 21.47 -4.67
C ASP A 108 -17.43 21.75 -4.77
N GLU A 109 -16.86 21.47 -5.92
CA GLU A 109 -15.44 21.65 -6.16
C GLU A 109 -15.04 23.12 -6.18
N ASP A 110 -15.88 23.97 -6.77
CA ASP A 110 -15.61 25.41 -6.86
C ASP A 110 -15.65 26.08 -5.49
N GLY A 111 -16.59 25.69 -4.63
CA GLY A 111 -16.62 26.16 -3.23
C GLY A 111 -15.35 25.77 -2.48
N ARG A 112 -14.88 24.51 -2.63
CA ARG A 112 -13.63 24.06 -2.01
C ARG A 112 -12.40 24.79 -2.55
N LYS A 113 -12.36 25.10 -3.86
CA LYS A 113 -11.31 25.94 -4.46
C LYS A 113 -11.34 27.35 -3.87
N LYS A 114 -12.51 27.97 -3.79
CA LYS A 114 -12.67 29.30 -3.16
C LYS A 114 -12.17 29.33 -1.72
N VAL A 115 -12.54 28.34 -0.92
CA VAL A 115 -12.05 28.19 0.46
C VAL A 115 -10.52 28.04 0.48
N ALA A 116 -9.95 27.21 -0.37
CA ALA A 116 -8.48 27.02 -0.47
C ALA A 116 -7.76 28.34 -0.80
N HIS A 117 -8.25 29.06 -1.78
CA HIS A 117 -7.69 30.37 -2.17
C HIS A 117 -7.86 31.41 -1.03
N GLN A 118 -8.99 31.41 -0.33
CA GLN A 118 -9.20 32.29 0.82
C GLN A 118 -8.12 32.09 1.89
N PHE A 119 -7.83 30.86 2.27
CA PHE A 119 -6.81 30.57 3.29
C PHE A 119 -5.37 30.85 2.79
N ALA A 120 -5.07 30.59 1.52
CA ALA A 120 -3.82 31.00 0.92
C ALA A 120 -3.64 32.53 0.96
N ASN A 121 -4.68 33.28 0.61
CA ASN A 121 -4.69 34.75 0.65
C ASN A 121 -4.58 35.30 2.07
N GLN A 122 -5.23 34.66 3.06
CA GLN A 122 -5.07 35.03 4.48
C GLN A 122 -3.59 34.89 4.91
N THR A 123 -2.95 33.78 4.53
CA THR A 123 -1.52 33.59 4.83
C THR A 123 -0.64 34.60 4.11
N ALA A 124 -0.95 34.92 2.84
CA ALA A 124 -0.23 35.93 2.07
C ALA A 124 -0.39 37.34 2.68
N ALA A 125 -1.54 37.67 3.22
CA ALA A 125 -1.74 38.93 3.93
C ALA A 125 -0.90 39.02 5.21
N ILE A 126 -0.85 37.92 6.00
CA ILE A 126 0.05 37.86 7.18
C ILE A 126 1.52 38.07 6.76
N TYR A 127 1.94 37.40 5.69
CA TYR A 127 3.31 37.55 5.17
C TYR A 127 3.63 39.00 4.75
N LYS A 128 2.69 39.68 4.06
CA LYS A 128 2.87 41.09 3.66
C LYS A 128 3.01 42.04 4.85
N ASN A 129 2.27 41.80 5.93
CA ASN A 129 2.41 42.59 7.15
C ASN A 129 3.80 42.41 7.76
N ILE A 130 4.27 41.16 7.87
CA ILE A 130 5.63 40.86 8.37
C ILE A 130 6.71 41.54 7.48
N GLU A 131 6.53 41.46 6.16
CA GLU A 131 7.43 42.13 5.21
C GLU A 131 7.45 43.66 5.39
N GLN A 132 6.30 44.26 5.71
CA GLN A 132 6.19 45.68 6.01
C GLN A 132 6.89 46.02 7.33
N ASP A 133 6.66 45.25 8.39
CA ASP A 133 7.34 45.45 9.69
C ASP A 133 8.87 45.41 9.55
N ILE A 134 9.39 44.46 8.73
CA ILE A 134 10.83 44.36 8.42
C ILE A 134 11.33 45.63 7.68
N LYS A 135 10.56 46.14 6.71
CA LYS A 135 10.90 47.37 6.00
C LYS A 135 10.89 48.59 6.91
N GLU A 136 10.07 48.56 7.97
CA GLU A 136 10.00 49.61 9.00
C GLU A 136 11.06 49.48 10.10
N GLY A 137 11.95 48.47 9.98
CA GLY A 137 13.11 48.28 10.85
C GLY A 137 12.99 47.14 11.88
N ALA A 138 11.99 46.29 11.80
CA ALA A 138 11.93 45.11 12.63
C ALA A 138 12.97 44.06 12.17
N GLU A 139 13.64 43.41 13.11
CA GLU A 139 14.52 42.29 12.79
C GLU A 139 13.74 41.07 12.32
N PRO A 140 14.17 40.41 11.23
CA PRO A 140 13.50 39.21 10.73
C PRO A 140 13.68 38.02 11.69
N ASP A 141 12.60 37.50 12.27
CA ASP A 141 12.56 36.29 13.08
C ASP A 141 11.78 35.19 12.36
N LEU A 142 12.50 34.14 11.89
CA LEU A 142 11.91 33.04 11.16
C LEU A 142 10.95 32.18 12.02
N LEU A 143 11.21 32.04 13.30
CA LEU A 143 10.33 31.29 14.22
C LEU A 143 9.04 32.06 14.47
N GLN A 144 9.12 33.38 14.66
CA GLN A 144 7.95 34.24 14.80
C GLN A 144 7.13 34.27 13.50
N THR A 145 7.79 34.41 12.34
CA THR A 145 7.17 34.33 11.03
C THR A 145 6.40 33.01 10.86
N TRP A 146 7.02 31.90 11.20
CA TRP A 146 6.37 30.59 11.15
C TRP A 146 5.18 30.49 12.10
N ALA A 147 5.29 31.01 13.33
CA ALA A 147 4.22 30.99 14.31
C ALA A 147 2.99 31.81 13.87
N LEU A 148 3.20 32.92 13.18
CA LEU A 148 2.13 33.76 12.65
C LEU A 148 1.50 33.17 11.40
N MET A 149 2.30 32.79 10.40
CA MET A 149 1.80 32.32 9.11
C MET A 149 1.11 30.95 9.17
N ARG A 150 1.40 30.11 10.16
CA ARG A 150 0.73 28.83 10.33
C ARG A 150 -0.69 28.92 10.89
N GLN A 151 -1.07 30.04 11.51
CA GLN A 151 -2.37 30.20 12.20
C GLN A 151 -3.59 29.81 11.34
N PRO A 152 -3.70 30.20 10.05
CA PRO A 152 -4.78 29.73 9.20
C PRO A 152 -4.83 28.20 9.05
N ALA A 153 -3.66 27.53 8.94
CA ALA A 153 -3.57 26.08 8.80
C ALA A 153 -3.80 25.33 10.10
N ASP A 154 -3.52 25.94 11.24
CA ASP A 154 -3.80 25.39 12.57
C ASP A 154 -5.30 25.26 12.84
N GLN A 155 -6.12 26.17 12.31
CA GLN A 155 -7.58 26.09 12.41
C GLN A 155 -8.12 24.79 11.76
N TRP A 156 -7.42 24.27 10.75
CA TRP A 156 -7.73 23.01 10.07
C TRP A 156 -7.01 21.80 10.66
N GLY A 157 -6.06 22.00 11.56
CA GLY A 157 -5.16 20.95 12.02
C GLY A 157 -4.24 20.39 10.92
N PHE A 158 -3.94 21.17 9.86
CA PHE A 158 -3.13 20.71 8.73
C PHE A 158 -1.64 20.66 9.03
N ILE A 159 -1.17 21.46 9.97
CA ILE A 159 0.22 21.50 10.40
C ILE A 159 0.31 20.92 11.82
N GLY A 160 1.11 19.85 11.95
CA GLY A 160 1.37 19.24 13.25
C GLY A 160 2.40 20.02 14.08
N LYS A 161 2.80 19.42 15.19
CA LYS A 161 3.92 19.94 15.99
C LYS A 161 5.21 19.95 15.16
N MET A 162 6.03 20.97 15.39
CA MET A 162 7.37 21.06 14.79
C MET A 162 8.17 19.80 15.14
N PRO A 163 8.80 19.14 14.15
CA PRO A 163 9.68 18.00 14.42
C PRO A 163 10.92 18.43 15.24
N LYS A 164 11.61 17.45 15.83
CA LYS A 164 12.93 17.68 16.40
C LYS A 164 13.98 17.59 15.31
N PHE A 165 14.82 18.60 15.21
CA PHE A 165 15.89 18.70 14.21
C PHE A 165 17.27 18.51 14.84
N LYS A 166 18.23 18.05 14.05
CA LYS A 166 19.63 17.89 14.51
C LYS A 166 20.39 19.21 14.53
N THR A 167 20.10 20.12 13.59
CA THR A 167 20.73 21.42 13.45
C THR A 167 19.68 22.50 13.21
N ASN A 168 20.02 23.77 13.48
CA ASN A 168 19.16 24.90 13.20
C ASN A 168 18.94 25.06 11.71
N GLU A 169 19.96 24.88 10.88
CA GLU A 169 19.88 24.97 9.43
C GLU A 169 18.81 24.03 8.85
N VAL A 170 18.80 22.75 9.27
CA VAL A 170 17.76 21.77 8.84
C VAL A 170 16.37 22.20 9.29
N ARG A 171 16.25 22.78 10.49
CA ARG A 171 15.00 23.35 10.99
C ARG A 171 14.53 24.50 10.12
N ASP A 172 15.41 25.43 9.83
CA ASP A 172 15.11 26.67 9.11
C ASP A 172 14.70 26.37 7.66
N ASN A 173 15.40 25.47 6.98
CA ASN A 173 15.02 24.98 5.66
C ASN A 173 13.64 24.29 5.68
N TRP A 174 13.34 23.52 6.72
CA TRP A 174 12.02 22.92 6.89
C TRP A 174 10.94 23.99 7.10
N ILE A 175 11.20 25.01 7.94
CA ILE A 175 10.28 26.13 8.15
C ILE A 175 10.01 26.85 6.82
N LEU A 176 11.04 27.24 6.09
CA LEU A 176 10.90 27.90 4.79
C LEU A 176 10.04 27.10 3.83
N SER A 177 10.27 25.80 3.73
CA SER A 177 9.46 24.93 2.88
C SER A 177 7.98 24.88 3.29
N VAL A 178 7.68 24.96 4.59
CA VAL A 178 6.31 25.03 5.10
C VAL A 178 5.67 26.37 4.77
N LEU A 179 6.41 27.48 4.93
CA LEU A 179 5.91 28.81 4.62
C LEU A 179 5.51 28.93 3.13
N VAL A 180 6.36 28.45 2.22
CA VAL A 180 6.04 28.44 0.78
C VAL A 180 4.81 27.58 0.47
N ARG A 181 4.62 26.45 1.16
CA ARG A 181 3.38 25.65 1.03
C ARG A 181 2.15 26.42 1.46
N LEU A 182 2.24 27.14 2.57
CA LEU A 182 1.12 27.92 3.11
C LEU A 182 0.69 29.06 2.19
N LEU A 183 1.58 29.56 1.35
CA LEU A 183 1.28 30.54 0.30
C LEU A 183 0.69 29.91 -0.97
N SER A 184 0.81 28.58 -1.14
CA SER A 184 0.39 27.89 -2.37
C SER A 184 -1.09 27.48 -2.33
N ALA A 185 -1.94 28.10 -3.15
CA ALA A 185 -3.35 27.70 -3.31
C ALA A 185 -3.52 26.22 -3.67
N LYS A 186 -2.65 25.66 -4.54
CA LYS A 186 -2.66 24.22 -4.91
C LYS A 186 -2.40 23.31 -3.71
N TRP A 187 -1.58 23.73 -2.76
CA TRP A 187 -1.37 22.96 -1.53
C TRP A 187 -2.62 22.96 -0.66
N TRP A 188 -3.28 24.11 -0.52
CA TRP A 188 -4.53 24.25 0.21
C TRP A 188 -5.65 23.42 -0.43
N GLU A 189 -5.81 23.47 -1.76
CA GLU A 189 -6.82 22.69 -2.49
C GLU A 189 -6.69 21.18 -2.20
N LYS A 190 -5.48 20.63 -2.26
CA LYS A 190 -5.22 19.22 -1.94
C LYS A 190 -5.59 18.87 -0.50
N ARG A 191 -5.34 19.76 0.45
CA ARG A 191 -5.61 19.54 1.88
C ARG A 191 -7.10 19.69 2.18
N VAL A 192 -7.74 20.72 1.69
CA VAL A 192 -9.17 21.02 1.84
C VAL A 192 -10.01 19.89 1.25
N ASN A 193 -9.74 19.47 0.01
CA ASN A 193 -10.43 18.35 -0.63
C ASN A 193 -10.29 17.06 0.18
N ARG A 194 -9.07 16.72 0.61
CA ARG A 194 -8.84 15.51 1.42
C ARG A 194 -9.54 15.57 2.79
N CYS A 195 -9.57 16.74 3.41
CA CYS A 195 -10.29 16.95 4.67
C CYS A 195 -11.78 16.71 4.49
N TRP A 196 -12.37 17.31 3.46
CA TRP A 196 -13.77 17.14 3.12
C TRP A 196 -14.13 15.68 2.78
N ASP A 197 -13.35 15.04 1.93
CA ASP A 197 -13.53 13.63 1.55
C ASP A 197 -13.60 12.74 2.79
N ARG A 198 -12.66 12.90 3.72
CA ARG A 198 -12.62 12.13 4.97
C ARG A 198 -13.74 12.45 5.93
N LEU A 199 -14.13 13.73 6.02
CA LEU A 199 -15.26 14.15 6.82
C LEU A 199 -16.57 13.51 6.35
N GLN A 200 -16.80 13.48 5.03
CA GLN A 200 -17.97 12.83 4.45
C GLN A 200 -17.98 11.32 4.73
N GLU A 201 -16.83 10.68 4.60
CA GLU A 201 -16.73 9.23 4.88
C GLU A 201 -16.92 8.93 6.37
N GLN A 202 -16.42 9.78 7.27
CA GLN A 202 -16.67 9.64 8.71
C GLN A 202 -18.17 9.77 9.04
N ILE A 203 -18.86 10.68 8.38
CA ILE A 203 -20.33 10.79 8.50
C ILE A 203 -21.01 9.51 7.98
N ASN A 204 -20.55 8.94 6.86
CA ASN A 204 -21.08 7.70 6.34
C ASN A 204 -20.88 6.51 7.30
N ILE A 205 -19.73 6.43 7.97
CA ILE A 205 -19.46 5.44 9.03
C ILE A 205 -20.48 5.61 10.17
N LEU A 206 -20.65 6.83 10.68
CA LEU A 206 -21.60 7.13 11.73
C LEU A 206 -23.05 6.80 11.35
N LEU A 207 -23.44 7.02 10.10
CA LEU A 207 -24.75 6.69 9.58
C LEU A 207 -24.96 5.22 9.25
N GLY A 208 -23.93 4.37 9.48
CA GLY A 208 -24.00 2.93 9.21
C GLY A 208 -24.02 2.57 7.74
N LYS A 209 -23.49 3.43 6.89
CA LYS A 209 -23.29 3.13 5.47
C LYS A 209 -22.03 2.32 5.24
N VAL A 210 -21.14 2.24 6.23
CA VAL A 210 -19.94 1.41 6.23
C VAL A 210 -20.11 0.33 7.30
N ARG A 211 -20.51 -0.85 6.88
CA ARG A 211 -20.68 -2.04 7.73
C ARG A 211 -21.07 -3.27 6.91
N LYS A 212 -20.92 -4.45 7.47
CA LYS A 212 -21.39 -5.72 6.87
C LYS A 212 -22.87 -5.64 6.50
N GLY A 213 -23.21 -6.13 5.31
CA GLY A 213 -24.57 -6.13 4.76
C GLY A 213 -25.03 -4.78 4.16
N VAL A 214 -24.14 -3.77 4.09
CA VAL A 214 -24.39 -2.51 3.37
C VAL A 214 -23.24 -2.19 2.42
N SER A 215 -22.08 -1.86 2.93
CA SER A 215 -20.84 -1.68 2.19
C SER A 215 -19.69 -1.83 3.20
N ALA A 216 -18.87 -2.85 3.06
CA ALA A 216 -17.76 -3.07 3.96
C ALA A 216 -16.58 -2.14 3.62
N TYR A 217 -15.79 -1.79 4.63
CA TYR A 217 -14.56 -1.02 4.57
C TYR A 217 -14.74 0.46 4.19
N VAL A 218 -15.50 0.77 3.14
CA VAL A 218 -15.86 2.13 2.70
C VAL A 218 -17.29 2.20 2.21
N SER A 219 -17.88 3.41 2.20
CA SER A 219 -19.22 3.63 1.71
C SER A 219 -19.32 3.50 0.18
N ASN A 220 -20.50 3.14 -0.31
CA ASN A 220 -20.80 3.12 -1.76
C ASN A 220 -20.57 4.49 -2.42
N ALA A 221 -20.77 5.60 -1.67
CA ALA A 221 -20.49 6.95 -2.17
C ALA A 221 -18.99 7.13 -2.45
N THR A 222 -18.13 6.72 -1.53
CA THR A 222 -16.67 6.72 -1.72
C THR A 222 -16.25 5.78 -2.84
N MET A 223 -16.83 4.58 -2.95
CA MET A 223 -16.54 3.65 -4.04
C MET A 223 -16.86 4.23 -5.41
N LYS A 224 -17.97 4.95 -5.55
CA LYS A 224 -18.30 5.65 -6.80
C LYS A 224 -17.17 6.60 -7.21
N VAL A 225 -16.73 7.46 -6.30
CA VAL A 225 -15.64 8.42 -6.56
C VAL A 225 -14.33 7.70 -6.90
N VAL A 226 -13.99 6.63 -6.19
CA VAL A 226 -12.77 5.85 -6.44
C VAL A 226 -12.80 5.21 -7.83
N ARG A 227 -13.94 4.62 -8.22
CA ARG A 227 -14.11 4.04 -9.57
C ARG A 227 -14.00 5.09 -10.68
N GLU A 228 -14.57 6.28 -10.48
CA GLU A 228 -14.46 7.40 -11.42
C GLU A 228 -13.01 7.88 -11.55
N ARG A 229 -12.30 8.06 -10.41
CA ARG A 229 -10.87 8.42 -10.41
C ARG A 229 -10.01 7.35 -11.11
N LYS A 230 -10.29 6.06 -10.89
CA LYS A 230 -9.57 4.96 -11.57
C LYS A 230 -9.80 5.00 -13.08
N ARG A 231 -11.04 5.21 -13.53
CA ARG A 231 -11.34 5.34 -14.96
C ARG A 231 -10.62 6.55 -15.58
N ALA A 232 -10.62 7.69 -14.91
CA ALA A 232 -9.92 8.89 -15.35
C ALA A 232 -8.39 8.65 -15.43
N MET A 233 -7.81 7.99 -14.43
CA MET A 233 -6.40 7.60 -14.45
C MET A 233 -6.08 6.68 -15.63
N MET A 234 -6.89 5.65 -15.88
CA MET A 234 -6.64 4.72 -16.98
C MET A 234 -6.73 5.40 -18.36
N ARG A 235 -7.67 6.36 -18.53
CA ARG A 235 -7.71 7.18 -19.75
C ARG A 235 -6.44 8.00 -19.89
N TRP A 236 -6.04 8.71 -18.84
CA TRP A 236 -4.82 9.52 -18.86
C TRP A 236 -3.58 8.70 -19.19
N LEU A 237 -3.46 7.48 -18.64
CA LEU A 237 -2.36 6.56 -18.95
C LEU A 237 -2.35 6.14 -20.42
N ALA A 238 -3.53 5.93 -21.02
CA ALA A 238 -3.66 5.58 -22.43
C ALA A 238 -3.38 6.76 -23.39
N GLU A 239 -3.63 7.99 -22.92
CA GLU A 239 -3.50 9.25 -23.69
C GLU A 239 -2.14 9.94 -23.46
N SER A 240 -1.21 9.30 -22.72
CA SER A 240 0.09 9.88 -22.38
C SER A 240 1.24 8.94 -22.72
N GLU A 241 2.37 9.52 -23.07
CA GLU A 241 3.63 8.83 -23.31
C GLU A 241 4.77 9.50 -22.53
N VAL A 242 5.85 8.76 -22.30
CA VAL A 242 7.07 9.24 -21.69
C VAL A 242 8.16 9.27 -22.73
N VAL A 243 8.74 10.43 -22.97
CA VAL A 243 9.75 10.67 -23.99
C VAL A 243 11.08 11.01 -23.35
N ASN A 244 12.14 10.46 -23.90
CA ASN A 244 13.52 10.88 -23.60
C ASN A 244 14.18 11.27 -24.93
N GLU A 245 14.23 12.56 -25.20
CA GLU A 245 14.77 13.08 -26.45
C GLU A 245 16.26 12.80 -26.63
N GLN A 246 17.04 12.78 -25.54
CA GLN A 246 18.48 12.51 -25.60
C GLN A 246 18.82 11.13 -26.19
N TYR A 247 17.96 10.14 -25.95
CA TYR A 247 18.15 8.77 -26.38
C TYR A 247 17.14 8.32 -27.43
N ASP A 248 16.31 9.23 -27.91
CA ASP A 248 15.22 8.96 -28.87
C ASP A 248 14.28 7.80 -28.41
N LEU A 249 13.89 7.85 -27.15
CA LEU A 249 13.09 6.81 -26.54
C LEU A 249 11.69 7.28 -26.23
N VAL A 250 10.70 6.46 -26.61
CA VAL A 250 9.28 6.68 -26.30
C VAL A 250 8.71 5.42 -25.68
N VAL A 251 7.97 5.59 -24.58
CA VAL A 251 7.25 4.49 -23.91
C VAL A 251 5.86 4.98 -23.52
N SER A 252 4.82 4.20 -23.78
CA SER A 252 3.48 4.57 -23.32
C SER A 252 3.42 4.61 -21.80
N MET A 253 2.67 5.58 -21.25
CA MET A 253 2.45 5.64 -19.79
C MET A 253 1.71 4.40 -19.28
N LYS A 254 0.89 3.78 -20.12
CA LYS A 254 0.18 2.54 -19.81
C LYS A 254 1.18 1.39 -19.62
N ASP A 255 2.14 1.22 -20.52
CA ASP A 255 3.18 0.19 -20.40
C ASP A 255 4.07 0.43 -19.18
N CYS A 256 4.43 1.70 -18.90
CA CYS A 256 5.13 2.06 -17.68
C CYS A 256 4.34 1.66 -16.41
N TRP A 257 3.03 1.87 -16.41
CA TRP A 257 2.17 1.48 -15.29
C TRP A 257 2.06 -0.04 -15.17
N GLU A 258 1.83 -0.75 -16.29
CA GLU A 258 1.74 -2.20 -16.35
C GLU A 258 3.02 -2.86 -15.84
N ALA A 259 4.18 -2.32 -16.19
CA ALA A 259 5.49 -2.79 -15.74
C ALA A 259 5.83 -2.43 -14.29
N SER A 260 5.12 -1.51 -13.68
CA SER A 260 5.44 -0.99 -12.36
C SER A 260 4.73 -1.75 -11.24
N ASN A 261 5.18 -1.53 -9.98
CA ASN A 261 4.48 -2.01 -8.79
C ASN A 261 3.18 -1.22 -8.48
N ALA A 262 2.79 -0.26 -9.32
CA ALA A 262 1.44 0.30 -9.31
C ALA A 262 0.41 -0.68 -9.89
N ASN A 263 0.85 -1.60 -10.75
CA ASN A 263 0.07 -2.75 -11.17
C ASN A 263 -0.14 -3.71 -9.99
N PRO A 264 -1.39 -4.03 -9.62
CA PRO A 264 -1.69 -4.91 -8.48
C PRO A 264 -1.05 -6.29 -8.61
N VAL A 265 -1.01 -6.87 -9.80
CA VAL A 265 -0.43 -8.20 -10.06
C VAL A 265 1.06 -8.22 -9.72
N ASN A 266 1.83 -7.26 -10.24
CA ASN A 266 3.26 -7.15 -9.95
C ASN A 266 3.51 -6.93 -8.46
N ARG A 267 2.67 -6.10 -7.84
CA ARG A 267 2.76 -5.82 -6.40
C ARG A 267 2.50 -7.08 -5.57
N ARG A 268 1.47 -7.86 -5.89
CA ARG A 268 1.17 -9.13 -5.23
C ARG A 268 2.31 -10.11 -5.40
N ASN A 269 2.78 -10.33 -6.63
CA ASN A 269 3.86 -11.26 -6.93
C ASN A 269 5.15 -10.90 -6.17
N GLU A 270 5.55 -9.62 -6.16
CA GLU A 270 6.71 -9.17 -5.37
C GLU A 270 6.51 -9.46 -3.87
N MET A 271 5.31 -9.21 -3.34
CA MET A 271 5.03 -9.47 -1.92
C MET A 271 5.10 -10.97 -1.60
N MET A 272 4.60 -11.84 -2.48
CA MET A 272 4.65 -13.30 -2.32
C MET A 272 6.09 -13.82 -2.36
N VAL A 273 6.89 -13.40 -3.35
CA VAL A 273 8.32 -13.74 -3.43
C VAL A 273 9.05 -13.36 -2.14
N ARG A 274 8.79 -12.18 -1.61
CA ARG A 274 9.41 -11.71 -0.37
C ARG A 274 8.95 -12.50 0.85
N ALA A 275 7.65 -12.83 0.92
CA ALA A 275 7.10 -13.62 2.03
C ALA A 275 7.70 -15.02 2.04
N ARG A 276 7.78 -15.67 0.88
CA ARG A 276 8.44 -16.96 0.74
C ARG A 276 9.93 -16.89 1.11
N GLY A 277 10.65 -15.89 0.59
CA GLY A 277 12.08 -15.76 0.90
C GLY A 277 12.38 -15.49 2.37
N PHE A 278 11.49 -14.84 3.11
CA PHE A 278 11.63 -14.74 4.57
C PHE A 278 11.38 -16.08 5.27
N ASN A 279 10.42 -16.86 4.79
CA ASN A 279 10.14 -18.20 5.32
C ASN A 279 11.35 -19.13 5.09
N ASP A 280 11.81 -19.22 3.84
CA ASP A 280 12.96 -20.04 3.47
C ASP A 280 14.22 -19.65 4.26
N TYR A 281 14.46 -18.35 4.44
CA TYR A 281 15.54 -17.84 5.27
C TYR A 281 15.39 -18.23 6.76
N ALA A 282 14.16 -18.16 7.27
CA ALA A 282 13.90 -18.53 8.66
C ALA A 282 14.15 -20.02 8.91
N GLU A 283 13.71 -20.88 7.99
CA GLU A 283 13.94 -22.31 8.05
C GLU A 283 15.45 -22.64 8.07
N GLU A 284 16.23 -22.02 7.18
CA GLU A 284 17.68 -22.20 7.15
C GLU A 284 18.38 -21.75 8.45
N GLN A 285 17.88 -20.68 9.06
CA GLN A 285 18.47 -20.15 10.31
C GLN A 285 17.93 -20.82 11.57
N GLY A 286 17.02 -21.78 11.45
CA GLY A 286 16.33 -22.39 12.58
C GLY A 286 15.44 -21.39 13.36
N HIS A 287 14.98 -20.31 12.72
CA HIS A 287 14.09 -19.34 13.33
C HIS A 287 12.64 -19.83 13.31
N VAL A 288 11.86 -19.42 14.30
CA VAL A 288 10.44 -19.74 14.38
C VAL A 288 9.59 -18.60 13.86
N GLY A 289 8.52 -18.93 13.13
CA GLY A 289 7.51 -18.01 12.66
C GLY A 289 6.32 -17.94 13.60
N VAL A 290 5.84 -16.75 13.92
CA VAL A 290 4.61 -16.53 14.70
C VAL A 290 3.73 -15.53 13.96
N PHE A 291 2.46 -15.89 13.81
CA PHE A 291 1.43 -15.02 13.25
C PHE A 291 0.62 -14.37 14.36
N PHE A 292 0.58 -13.06 14.37
CA PHE A 292 -0.15 -12.27 15.38
C PHE A 292 -1.31 -11.53 14.74
N THR A 293 -2.42 -11.44 15.47
CA THR A 293 -3.53 -10.52 15.19
C THR A 293 -3.61 -9.49 16.31
N TRP A 294 -3.60 -8.22 15.93
CA TRP A 294 -3.61 -7.09 16.86
C TRP A 294 -4.75 -6.14 16.53
N THR A 295 -5.78 -6.11 17.35
CA THR A 295 -7.00 -5.34 17.16
C THR A 295 -7.06 -4.13 18.10
N ALA A 296 -7.66 -3.04 17.65
CA ALA A 296 -7.90 -1.86 18.48
C ALA A 296 -9.01 -2.09 19.50
N PRO A 297 -9.05 -1.34 20.63
CA PRO A 297 -10.15 -1.35 21.59
C PRO A 297 -11.53 -1.09 20.98
N SER A 298 -12.56 -1.60 21.64
CA SER A 298 -13.96 -1.45 21.21
C SER A 298 -14.37 0.00 20.96
N ARG A 299 -13.84 0.97 21.69
CA ARG A 299 -14.14 2.41 21.50
C ARG A 299 -13.78 2.96 20.11
N PHE A 300 -12.96 2.26 19.35
CA PHE A 300 -12.58 2.61 17.98
C PHE A 300 -13.54 2.06 16.91
N HIS A 301 -14.37 1.09 17.27
CA HIS A 301 -15.31 0.43 16.36
C HIS A 301 -16.68 1.13 16.37
N ALA A 302 -17.12 1.60 15.20
CA ALA A 302 -18.45 2.19 15.07
C ALA A 302 -19.56 1.12 15.08
N TRP A 303 -19.27 -0.06 14.57
CA TRP A 303 -20.18 -1.18 14.44
C TRP A 303 -19.53 -2.47 14.92
N THR A 304 -20.32 -3.33 15.56
CA THR A 304 -19.91 -4.67 16.00
C THR A 304 -20.84 -5.73 15.42
N GLN A 305 -20.40 -6.97 15.37
CA GLN A 305 -21.25 -8.10 14.98
C GLN A 305 -21.79 -8.84 16.21
N LYS A 306 -23.06 -9.24 16.16
CA LYS A 306 -23.64 -10.21 17.08
C LYS A 306 -23.31 -11.63 16.61
N HIS A 307 -23.54 -12.63 17.47
CA HIS A 307 -23.35 -14.05 17.15
C HIS A 307 -24.06 -14.50 15.86
N ASN A 308 -25.19 -13.89 15.52
CA ASN A 308 -25.92 -14.17 14.27
C ASN A 308 -25.38 -13.41 13.04
N GLY A 309 -24.19 -12.85 13.13
CA GLY A 309 -23.56 -12.12 12.03
C GLY A 309 -24.12 -10.72 11.74
N LYS A 310 -25.19 -10.30 12.42
CA LYS A 310 -25.82 -9.00 12.20
C LYS A 310 -24.98 -7.86 12.79
N ALA A 311 -24.63 -6.90 11.96
CA ALA A 311 -23.96 -5.68 12.40
C ALA A 311 -24.91 -4.81 13.26
N VAL A 312 -24.42 -4.41 14.42
CA VAL A 312 -25.12 -3.54 15.37
C VAL A 312 -24.23 -2.37 15.75
N GLU A 313 -24.88 -1.26 16.11
CA GLU A 313 -24.20 -0.05 16.56
C GLU A 313 -23.46 -0.28 17.87
N ASN A 314 -22.19 0.14 17.92
CA ASN A 314 -21.38 0.03 19.13
C ASN A 314 -21.57 1.27 20.03
N LYS A 315 -22.14 1.06 21.21
CA LYS A 315 -22.39 2.13 22.17
C LYS A 315 -21.11 2.73 22.79
N ARG A 316 -19.99 1.99 22.73
CA ARG A 316 -18.69 2.43 23.25
C ARG A 316 -17.90 3.30 22.27
N TYR A 317 -18.36 3.40 21.02
CA TYR A 317 -17.67 4.17 19.99
C TYR A 317 -17.50 5.64 20.37
N GLN A 318 -16.28 6.16 20.22
CA GLN A 318 -15.92 7.53 20.59
C GLN A 318 -15.68 8.46 19.40
N GLY A 319 -16.04 8.04 18.18
CA GLY A 319 -15.95 8.88 16.98
C GLY A 319 -14.60 8.81 16.27
N ALA A 320 -13.71 7.92 16.66
CA ALA A 320 -12.40 7.80 16.04
C ALA A 320 -12.50 7.40 14.55
N THR A 321 -11.70 8.06 13.72
CA THR A 321 -11.56 7.70 12.31
C THR A 321 -10.64 6.49 12.13
N PRO A 322 -10.73 5.76 11.00
CA PRO A 322 -9.79 4.68 10.68
C PRO A 322 -8.32 5.14 10.71
N ARG A 323 -8.04 6.38 10.31
CA ARG A 323 -6.69 6.95 10.36
C ARG A 323 -6.19 7.15 11.80
N GLU A 324 -7.03 7.63 12.69
CA GLU A 324 -6.69 7.81 14.11
C GLU A 324 -6.48 6.46 14.79
N THR A 325 -7.31 5.47 14.47
CA THR A 325 -7.14 4.11 14.96
C THR A 325 -5.81 3.50 14.48
N CYS A 326 -5.47 3.69 13.19
CA CYS A 326 -4.18 3.23 12.65
C CYS A 326 -3.00 3.95 13.33
N ALA A 327 -3.12 5.23 13.64
CA ALA A 327 -2.11 5.99 14.37
C ALA A 327 -1.96 5.49 15.82
N TYR A 328 -3.05 5.12 16.47
CA TYR A 328 -3.05 4.49 17.78
C TYR A 328 -2.26 3.17 17.77
N LEU A 329 -2.58 2.25 16.85
CA LEU A 329 -1.84 0.99 16.70
C LEU A 329 -0.36 1.22 16.38
N ALA A 330 -0.04 2.21 15.52
CA ALA A 330 1.33 2.57 15.20
C ALA A 330 2.12 3.08 16.41
N LYS A 331 1.47 3.82 17.32
CA LYS A 331 2.07 4.28 18.57
C LYS A 331 2.40 3.11 19.50
N LEU A 332 1.48 2.16 19.65
CA LEU A 332 1.72 0.95 20.44
C LEU A 332 2.86 0.11 19.86
N TRP A 333 2.87 -0.10 18.54
CA TRP A 333 3.95 -0.79 17.84
C TRP A 333 5.31 -0.11 18.01
N SER A 334 5.35 1.21 17.98
CA SER A 334 6.59 1.96 18.22
C SER A 334 7.17 1.68 19.61
N ARG A 335 6.30 1.61 20.63
CA ARG A 335 6.67 1.26 22.01
C ARG A 335 7.14 -0.19 22.13
N ALA A 336 6.42 -1.13 21.49
CA ALA A 336 6.77 -2.54 21.45
C ALA A 336 8.16 -2.74 20.81
N ARG A 337 8.43 -2.11 19.63
CA ARG A 337 9.74 -2.17 18.98
C ARG A 337 10.88 -1.61 19.87
N ALA A 338 10.60 -0.53 20.59
CA ALA A 338 11.59 0.03 21.54
C ALA A 338 11.88 -0.96 22.67
N ALA A 339 10.88 -1.71 23.14
CA ALA A 339 11.06 -2.76 24.13
C ALA A 339 11.83 -3.96 23.56
N LEU A 340 11.48 -4.45 22.36
CA LEU A 340 12.22 -5.52 21.68
C LEU A 340 13.70 -5.16 21.52
N LYS A 341 14.00 -3.91 21.13
CA LYS A 341 15.40 -3.45 21.04
C LYS A 341 16.11 -3.45 22.38
N ARG A 342 15.48 -2.99 23.47
CA ARG A 342 16.08 -3.00 24.83
C ARG A 342 16.39 -4.41 25.32
N TRP A 343 15.54 -5.37 24.96
CA TRP A 343 15.70 -6.77 25.33
C TRP A 343 16.57 -7.57 24.35
N ASN A 344 17.13 -6.93 23.32
CA ASN A 344 17.92 -7.56 22.26
C ASN A 344 17.21 -8.79 21.63
N THR A 345 15.91 -8.64 21.38
CA THR A 345 15.06 -9.64 20.73
C THR A 345 14.69 -9.16 19.33
N PRO A 346 15.58 -9.27 18.33
CA PRO A 346 15.32 -8.80 16.98
C PRO A 346 14.29 -9.69 16.28
N VAL A 347 13.43 -9.05 15.50
CA VAL A 347 12.40 -9.73 14.72
C VAL A 347 12.40 -9.22 13.28
N TYR A 348 12.01 -10.06 12.32
CA TYR A 348 11.81 -9.68 10.93
C TYR A 348 10.57 -10.33 10.35
N GLY A 349 10.05 -9.81 9.25
CA GLY A 349 8.85 -10.32 8.61
C GLY A 349 7.97 -9.23 8.02
N PHE A 350 6.65 -9.36 8.17
CA PHE A 350 5.65 -8.47 7.59
C PHE A 350 4.59 -8.05 8.59
N ARG A 351 4.08 -6.84 8.36
CA ARG A 351 2.85 -6.36 8.94
C ARG A 351 1.87 -6.00 7.83
N VAL A 352 0.67 -6.54 7.91
CA VAL A 352 -0.48 -6.18 7.07
C VAL A 352 -1.49 -5.40 7.93
N CYS A 353 -1.99 -4.30 7.42
CA CYS A 353 -3.07 -3.53 8.03
C CYS A 353 -4.34 -3.76 7.21
N GLU A 354 -5.35 -4.36 7.82
CA GLU A 354 -6.64 -4.63 7.23
C GLU A 354 -7.74 -3.77 7.83
N ALA A 355 -8.85 -3.65 7.11
CA ALA A 355 -10.08 -3.08 7.62
C ALA A 355 -11.00 -4.16 8.17
N HIS A 356 -11.63 -3.94 9.31
CA HIS A 356 -12.86 -4.62 9.67
C HIS A 356 -14.04 -4.13 8.83
N HIS A 357 -15.14 -4.86 8.83
CA HIS A 357 -16.34 -4.51 8.05
C HIS A 357 -16.83 -3.07 8.26
N ASP A 358 -16.52 -2.44 9.39
CA ASP A 358 -16.88 -1.05 9.74
C ASP A 358 -15.79 -0.02 9.39
N GLY A 359 -14.72 -0.45 8.71
CA GLY A 359 -13.58 0.36 8.33
C GLY A 359 -12.54 0.53 9.43
N THR A 360 -12.71 -0.04 10.61
CA THR A 360 -11.72 0.05 11.70
C THR A 360 -10.50 -0.82 11.37
N PRO A 361 -9.27 -0.28 11.41
CA PRO A 361 -8.07 -1.07 11.12
C PRO A 361 -7.71 -2.05 12.22
N HIS A 362 -7.22 -3.22 11.82
CA HIS A 362 -6.50 -4.16 12.66
C HIS A 362 -5.25 -4.65 11.93
N TRP A 363 -4.32 -5.26 12.66
CA TRP A 363 -3.05 -5.67 12.11
C TRP A 363 -2.83 -7.16 12.19
N HIS A 364 -2.32 -7.71 11.12
CA HIS A 364 -1.72 -9.03 11.08
C HIS A 364 -0.21 -8.89 10.94
N LEU A 365 0.54 -9.59 11.79
CA LEU A 365 2.00 -9.57 11.77
C LEU A 365 2.48 -11.01 11.62
N LEU A 366 3.23 -11.29 10.58
CA LEU A 366 4.04 -12.48 10.47
C LEU A 366 5.46 -12.11 10.88
N LEU A 367 5.93 -12.62 12.00
CA LEU A 367 7.24 -12.30 12.53
C LEU A 367 8.05 -13.57 12.75
N PHE A 368 9.29 -13.53 12.28
CA PHE A 368 10.30 -14.55 12.51
C PHE A 368 11.29 -14.07 13.57
N MET A 369 11.75 -14.99 14.41
CA MET A 369 12.64 -14.75 15.54
C MET A 369 13.39 -16.01 15.92
N ARG A 370 14.42 -15.88 16.75
CA ARG A 370 15.09 -17.02 17.33
C ARG A 370 14.13 -17.79 18.26
N PRO A 371 14.24 -19.12 18.37
CA PRO A 371 13.34 -19.92 19.23
C PRO A 371 13.34 -19.46 20.69
N GLU A 372 14.52 -19.10 21.24
CA GLU A 372 14.68 -18.62 22.60
C GLU A 372 14.01 -17.27 22.89
N ASP A 373 13.84 -16.44 21.87
CA ASP A 373 13.22 -15.12 21.98
C ASP A 373 11.69 -15.16 21.88
N ARG A 374 11.10 -16.25 21.38
CA ARG A 374 9.69 -16.40 21.06
C ARG A 374 8.76 -15.94 22.20
N ASN A 375 8.88 -16.54 23.38
CA ASN A 375 8.00 -16.25 24.50
C ASN A 375 8.13 -14.80 24.98
N ARG A 376 9.33 -14.25 24.92
CA ARG A 376 9.58 -12.85 25.27
C ARG A 376 8.95 -11.90 24.26
N VAL A 377 9.05 -12.19 22.96
CA VAL A 377 8.41 -11.39 21.91
C VAL A 377 6.89 -11.40 22.07
N ILE A 378 6.28 -12.59 22.26
CA ILE A 378 4.84 -12.73 22.51
C ILE A 378 4.42 -11.89 23.72
N GLY A 379 5.10 -12.03 24.86
CA GLY A 379 4.79 -11.29 26.08
C GLY A 379 4.93 -9.77 25.92
N ILE A 380 5.96 -9.29 25.20
CA ILE A 380 6.13 -7.87 24.92
C ILE A 380 4.96 -7.35 24.05
N LEU A 381 4.61 -8.03 22.96
CA LEU A 381 3.54 -7.60 22.06
C LEU A 381 2.18 -7.62 22.76
N GLN A 382 1.88 -8.69 23.51
CA GLN A 382 0.65 -8.81 24.30
C GLN A 382 0.52 -7.68 25.33
N ARG A 383 1.58 -7.38 26.07
CA ARG A 383 1.59 -6.27 27.05
C ARG A 383 1.18 -4.94 26.42
N TYR A 384 1.72 -4.62 25.23
CA TYR A 384 1.38 -3.36 24.56
C TYR A 384 -0.01 -3.40 23.91
N ALA A 385 -0.46 -4.54 23.41
CA ALA A 385 -1.82 -4.70 22.88
C ALA A 385 -2.89 -4.47 23.97
N LEU A 386 -2.57 -4.84 25.22
CA LEU A 386 -3.46 -4.76 26.36
C LEU A 386 -3.29 -3.49 27.22
N THR A 387 -2.57 -2.47 26.71
CA THR A 387 -2.25 -1.27 27.50
C THR A 387 -3.51 -0.48 27.90
N ASP A 388 -4.50 -0.41 27.03
CA ASP A 388 -5.71 0.40 27.23
C ASP A 388 -6.97 -0.48 27.25
N ASP A 389 -8.00 -0.03 27.97
CA ASP A 389 -9.35 -0.65 28.01
C ASP A 389 -9.33 -2.16 28.36
N HIS A 390 -8.47 -2.53 29.28
CA HIS A 390 -8.32 -3.92 29.74
C HIS A 390 -9.62 -4.49 30.32
N GLU A 391 -10.42 -3.64 30.94
CA GLU A 391 -11.70 -4.01 31.60
C GLU A 391 -12.72 -4.61 30.62
N GLU A 392 -12.68 -4.22 29.33
CA GLU A 392 -13.59 -4.76 28.33
C GLU A 392 -13.32 -6.24 27.99
N LEU A 393 -12.16 -6.77 28.38
CA LEU A 393 -11.72 -8.15 28.12
C LEU A 393 -12.10 -9.12 29.24
N VAL A 394 -12.56 -8.61 30.38
CA VAL A 394 -13.02 -9.44 31.50
C VAL A 394 -14.35 -10.06 31.11
N ARG A 395 -14.41 -11.39 31.21
CA ARG A 395 -15.61 -12.21 30.99
C ARG A 395 -16.15 -12.66 32.33
N ASP A 396 -17.41 -12.35 32.57
CA ASP A 396 -18.16 -12.83 33.71
C ASP A 396 -19.11 -13.96 33.23
N ILE A 397 -18.81 -15.18 33.62
CA ILE A 397 -19.61 -16.35 33.29
C ILE A 397 -20.33 -16.78 34.56
N LYS A 398 -21.66 -16.81 34.49
CA LYS A 398 -22.51 -17.21 35.62
C LYS A 398 -22.09 -18.59 36.17
N GLY A 399 -21.62 -18.61 37.43
CA GLY A 399 -21.15 -19.82 38.09
C GLY A 399 -19.67 -20.15 37.97
N ALA A 400 -18.86 -19.28 37.36
CA ALA A 400 -17.40 -19.41 37.29
C ALA A 400 -16.72 -18.10 37.71
N PRO A 401 -15.46 -18.13 38.20
CA PRO A 401 -14.71 -16.91 38.46
C PRO A 401 -14.52 -16.08 37.18
N PRO A 402 -14.55 -14.75 37.25
CA PRO A 402 -14.23 -13.91 36.10
C PRO A 402 -12.84 -14.22 35.54
N PHE A 403 -12.71 -14.28 34.22
CA PHE A 403 -11.41 -14.47 33.56
C PHE A 403 -11.22 -13.42 32.46
N THR A 404 -9.96 -13.17 32.09
CA THR A 404 -9.63 -12.23 31.03
C THR A 404 -9.43 -12.96 29.71
N ASP A 405 -10.31 -12.67 28.72
CA ASP A 405 -10.21 -13.16 27.35
C ASP A 405 -9.42 -12.16 26.50
N PHE A 406 -8.19 -12.48 26.16
CA PHE A 406 -7.30 -11.61 25.38
C PHE A 406 -7.56 -11.70 23.86
N THR A 407 -8.16 -12.80 23.40
CA THR A 407 -8.32 -13.15 21.99
C THR A 407 -8.94 -12.03 21.13
N PRO A 408 -9.96 -11.28 21.58
CA PRO A 408 -10.53 -10.19 20.78
C PRO A 408 -9.56 -9.03 20.53
N ARG A 409 -8.52 -8.87 21.35
CA ARG A 409 -7.53 -7.79 21.28
C ARG A 409 -6.19 -8.23 20.73
N PHE A 410 -5.75 -9.42 21.13
CA PHE A 410 -4.45 -9.97 20.77
C PHE A 410 -4.55 -11.49 20.69
N ASP A 411 -4.36 -12.01 19.49
CA ASP A 411 -4.30 -13.44 19.22
C ASP A 411 -2.97 -13.77 18.54
N TRP A 412 -2.48 -15.00 18.71
CA TRP A 412 -1.25 -15.43 18.08
C TRP A 412 -1.29 -16.93 17.79
N LYS A 413 -0.62 -17.34 16.70
CA LYS A 413 -0.47 -18.73 16.31
C LYS A 413 0.97 -18.98 15.87
N GLU A 414 1.56 -20.05 16.34
CA GLU A 414 2.82 -20.54 15.79
C GLU A 414 2.59 -21.09 14.39
N ILE A 415 3.53 -20.85 13.51
CA ILE A 415 3.53 -21.46 12.19
C ILE A 415 4.00 -22.89 12.36
N ASP A 416 3.15 -23.81 12.00
CA ASP A 416 3.43 -25.25 12.01
C ASP A 416 3.86 -25.65 10.57
N PRO A 417 5.13 -25.94 10.32
CA PRO A 417 5.60 -26.32 8.97
C PRO A 417 4.89 -27.55 8.40
N ALA A 418 4.37 -28.43 9.26
CA ALA A 418 3.61 -29.62 8.82
C ALA A 418 2.22 -29.26 8.25
N LYS A 419 1.67 -28.07 8.59
CA LYS A 419 0.34 -27.62 8.14
C LYS A 419 0.41 -26.58 7.01
N GLY A 420 1.60 -26.15 6.64
CA GLY A 420 1.84 -25.19 5.59
C GLY A 420 2.93 -24.19 5.95
N ASP A 421 3.44 -23.49 4.93
CA ASP A 421 4.48 -22.49 5.11
C ASP A 421 3.92 -21.16 5.63
N ALA A 422 4.78 -20.34 6.21
CA ALA A 422 4.40 -19.02 6.70
C ALA A 422 3.95 -18.07 5.58
N ALA A 423 4.44 -18.28 4.36
CA ALA A 423 4.02 -17.52 3.19
C ALA A 423 2.53 -17.80 2.85
N GLY A 424 2.08 -19.05 2.98
CA GLY A 424 0.67 -19.43 2.83
C GLY A 424 -0.25 -18.71 3.83
N TYR A 425 0.17 -18.59 5.09
CA TYR A 425 -0.60 -17.84 6.10
C TYR A 425 -0.81 -16.37 5.74
N ILE A 426 0.20 -15.69 5.19
CA ILE A 426 0.11 -14.27 4.86
C ILE A 426 -0.47 -14.03 3.46
N ALA A 427 -0.46 -15.04 2.57
CA ALA A 427 -0.92 -14.94 1.19
C ALA A 427 -2.37 -14.45 1.09
N LYS A 428 -3.27 -15.02 1.93
CA LYS A 428 -4.66 -14.59 2.01
C LYS A 428 -4.79 -13.08 2.25
N TYR A 429 -4.01 -12.54 3.18
CA TYR A 429 -4.03 -11.13 3.55
C TYR A 429 -3.41 -10.24 2.47
N ILE A 430 -2.40 -10.76 1.76
CA ILE A 430 -1.79 -10.06 0.62
C ILE A 430 -2.83 -9.94 -0.50
N ALA A 431 -3.46 -11.04 -0.90
CA ALA A 431 -4.46 -11.07 -1.96
C ALA A 431 -5.67 -10.18 -1.63
N LYS A 432 -6.25 -10.33 -0.44
CA LYS A 432 -7.40 -9.54 0.04
C LYS A 432 -7.15 -8.02 -0.02
N ASN A 433 -5.93 -7.57 0.23
CA ASN A 433 -5.58 -6.15 0.26
C ASN A 433 -4.96 -5.62 -1.04
N ILE A 434 -4.89 -6.42 -2.10
CA ILE A 434 -4.33 -6.00 -3.38
C ILE A 434 -5.34 -6.18 -4.53
N ASP A 435 -5.75 -7.41 -4.84
CA ASP A 435 -6.55 -7.72 -6.03
C ASP A 435 -7.57 -8.87 -5.85
N GLY A 436 -7.58 -9.53 -4.70
CA GLY A 436 -8.48 -10.65 -4.40
C GLY A 436 -8.15 -11.96 -5.12
N ALA A 437 -7.05 -12.02 -5.88
CA ALA A 437 -6.71 -13.20 -6.66
C ALA A 437 -6.51 -14.44 -5.76
N TYR A 438 -6.98 -15.59 -6.24
CA TYR A 438 -6.93 -16.89 -5.55
C TYR A 438 -7.76 -16.98 -4.27
N LEU A 439 -8.70 -16.07 -4.08
CA LEU A 439 -9.71 -16.14 -3.02
C LEU A 439 -11.09 -16.27 -3.66
N ASP A 440 -11.95 -17.10 -3.09
CA ASP A 440 -13.32 -17.27 -3.58
C ASP A 440 -14.21 -16.10 -3.16
N ASP A 441 -14.25 -15.83 -1.85
CA ASP A 441 -15.07 -14.76 -1.27
C ASP A 441 -14.34 -13.99 -0.18
N ASP A 442 -14.72 -12.73 0.01
CA ASP A 442 -14.40 -11.95 1.21
C ASP A 442 -15.52 -12.13 2.25
N GLU A 443 -15.34 -13.07 3.17
CA GLU A 443 -16.32 -13.41 4.22
C GLU A 443 -16.65 -12.19 5.12
N GLU A 444 -15.69 -11.30 5.34
CA GLU A 444 -15.88 -10.11 6.18
C GLU A 444 -16.69 -9.04 5.45
N ALA A 445 -16.43 -8.84 4.17
CA ALA A 445 -17.22 -7.97 3.33
C ALA A 445 -18.57 -8.58 2.94
N GLY A 446 -18.62 -9.92 2.78
CA GLY A 446 -19.77 -10.64 2.26
C GLY A 446 -19.97 -10.38 0.76
N THR A 447 -18.87 -10.30 0.01
CA THR A 447 -18.82 -10.05 -1.44
C THR A 447 -17.76 -10.93 -2.08
N ALA A 448 -17.76 -11.01 -3.42
CA ALA A 448 -16.68 -11.64 -4.16
C ALA A 448 -15.32 -11.03 -3.79
N ALA A 449 -14.26 -11.82 -3.83
CA ALA A 449 -12.95 -11.43 -3.32
C ALA A 449 -12.33 -10.24 -4.07
N ASP A 450 -12.53 -10.12 -5.38
CA ASP A 450 -12.06 -9.01 -6.22
C ASP A 450 -12.75 -7.68 -5.85
N GLU A 451 -14.05 -7.71 -5.60
CA GLU A 451 -14.80 -6.53 -5.15
C GLU A 451 -14.39 -6.16 -3.70
N GLY A 452 -14.22 -7.15 -2.81
CA GLY A 452 -13.70 -6.95 -1.46
C GLY A 452 -12.31 -6.30 -1.47
N ALA A 453 -11.41 -6.77 -2.31
CA ALA A 453 -10.07 -6.18 -2.48
C ALA A 453 -10.13 -4.74 -3.02
N LEU A 454 -11.03 -4.46 -3.97
CA LEU A 454 -11.23 -3.10 -4.47
C LEU A 454 -11.68 -2.15 -3.35
N HIS A 455 -12.57 -2.60 -2.46
CA HIS A 455 -13.00 -1.85 -1.29
C HIS A 455 -11.85 -1.65 -0.28
N ALA A 456 -11.02 -2.68 -0.04
CA ALA A 456 -9.86 -2.58 0.85
C ALA A 456 -8.81 -1.58 0.33
N VAL A 457 -8.51 -1.60 -0.98
CA VAL A 457 -7.62 -0.64 -1.63
C VAL A 457 -8.19 0.78 -1.58
N ALA A 458 -9.51 0.94 -1.83
CA ALA A 458 -10.18 2.22 -1.71
C ALA A 458 -10.09 2.77 -0.28
N TRP A 459 -10.37 1.95 0.73
CA TRP A 459 -10.24 2.31 2.14
C TRP A 459 -8.83 2.79 2.50
N ALA A 460 -7.81 2.01 2.13
CA ALA A 460 -6.43 2.35 2.43
C ALA A 460 -6.01 3.68 1.79
N SER A 461 -6.38 3.89 0.52
CA SER A 461 -6.10 5.13 -0.22
C SER A 461 -6.83 6.34 0.37
N TRP A 462 -8.12 6.18 0.71
CA TRP A 462 -8.96 7.27 1.24
C TRP A 462 -8.46 7.79 2.58
N TRP A 463 -8.15 6.86 3.48
CA TRP A 463 -7.65 7.20 4.80
C TRP A 463 -6.14 7.47 4.83
N GLY A 464 -5.40 7.16 3.75
CA GLY A 464 -3.95 7.27 3.68
C GLY A 464 -3.26 6.30 4.64
N ILE A 465 -3.74 5.07 4.67
CA ILE A 465 -3.22 3.98 5.51
C ILE A 465 -2.25 3.13 4.68
N ARG A 466 -1.10 2.84 5.27
CA ARG A 466 -0.12 1.92 4.69
C ARG A 466 -0.50 0.48 5.03
N THR A 467 -1.00 -0.26 4.04
CA THR A 467 -1.45 -1.64 4.21
C THR A 467 -0.31 -2.61 4.51
N PHE A 468 0.83 -2.48 3.83
CA PHE A 468 1.95 -3.41 3.99
C PHE A 468 3.20 -2.71 4.52
N GLN A 469 3.89 -3.37 5.45
CA GLN A 469 5.20 -2.94 5.93
C GLN A 469 6.10 -4.14 6.17
N GLN A 470 7.27 -4.16 5.53
CA GLN A 470 8.35 -5.05 5.88
C GLN A 470 8.99 -4.60 7.20
N ILE A 471 9.33 -5.56 8.04
CA ILE A 471 10.01 -5.39 9.32
C ILE A 471 11.33 -6.15 9.20
N GLY A 472 12.46 -5.49 9.45
CA GLY A 472 13.76 -6.09 9.18
C GLY A 472 14.01 -6.40 7.70
N GLY A 473 15.00 -7.20 7.43
CA GLY A 473 15.38 -7.64 6.08
C GLY A 473 15.97 -6.56 5.19
N ALA A 474 16.48 -6.99 4.06
CA ALA A 474 17.16 -6.14 3.09
C ALA A 474 16.20 -5.16 2.37
N PRO A 475 16.72 -3.98 1.95
CA PRO A 475 15.90 -2.93 1.33
C PRO A 475 15.31 -3.34 -0.03
N VAL A 476 13.99 -3.28 -0.16
CA VAL A 476 13.27 -3.60 -1.42
C VAL A 476 13.62 -2.62 -2.56
N GLY A 477 13.99 -1.39 -2.23
CA GLY A 477 14.45 -0.43 -3.23
C GLY A 477 15.69 -0.93 -3.98
N VAL A 478 16.67 -1.49 -3.26
CA VAL A 478 17.88 -2.08 -3.85
C VAL A 478 17.51 -3.30 -4.70
N TRP A 479 16.66 -4.21 -4.19
CA TRP A 479 16.13 -5.35 -4.95
C TRP A 479 15.56 -4.94 -6.32
N ARG A 480 14.75 -3.88 -6.36
CA ARG A 480 14.15 -3.39 -7.60
C ARG A 480 15.17 -2.77 -8.55
N GLU A 481 16.17 -2.07 -8.03
CA GLU A 481 17.21 -1.49 -8.87
C GLU A 481 18.17 -2.55 -9.42
N LEU A 482 18.48 -3.60 -8.65
CA LEU A 482 19.27 -4.77 -9.12
C LEU A 482 18.57 -5.46 -10.30
N ARG A 483 17.26 -5.64 -10.25
CA ARG A 483 16.47 -6.23 -11.34
C ARG A 483 16.46 -5.39 -12.62
N ARG A 484 16.80 -4.10 -12.55
CA ARG A 484 16.97 -3.24 -13.74
C ARG A 484 18.28 -3.52 -14.48
N ILE A 485 19.21 -4.19 -13.85
CA ILE A 485 20.51 -4.57 -14.43
C ILE A 485 20.44 -5.94 -15.13
N SER A 486 19.29 -6.60 -15.07
CA SER A 486 19.07 -7.92 -15.62
C SER A 486 19.26 -7.97 -17.13
N ASN A 487 20.13 -8.53 -17.73
CA ASN A 487 20.41 -8.63 -19.17
C ASN A 487 21.41 -7.58 -19.70
N ALA A 488 22.61 -7.80 -19.27
CA ALA A 488 23.81 -7.17 -19.77
C ALA A 488 23.92 -7.06 -21.30
N LYS A 489 23.40 -8.03 -22.05
CA LYS A 489 23.45 -8.03 -23.51
C LYS A 489 22.47 -7.08 -24.18
N LYS A 490 21.34 -6.75 -23.53
CA LYS A 490 20.28 -5.88 -24.11
C LYS A 490 20.46 -4.38 -23.83
N HIS A 491 21.27 -4.00 -22.84
CA HIS A 491 21.41 -2.61 -22.39
C HIS A 491 22.85 -2.10 -22.34
N ALA A 492 23.82 -2.85 -22.86
CA ALA A 492 25.23 -2.50 -22.85
C ALA A 492 25.52 -1.11 -23.46
N ASP A 493 24.74 -0.73 -24.47
CA ASP A 493 24.93 0.53 -25.19
C ASP A 493 24.33 1.73 -24.46
N LEU A 494 23.34 1.54 -23.58
CA LEU A 494 22.62 2.62 -22.90
C LEU A 494 23.09 2.88 -21.48
N VAL A 495 23.51 1.84 -20.76
CA VAL A 495 23.82 1.92 -19.31
C VAL A 495 25.33 1.69 -19.05
N GLY A 496 26.07 1.39 -20.08
CA GLY A 496 27.48 0.96 -19.99
C GLY A 496 27.62 -0.55 -19.78
N PRO A 497 28.83 -1.08 -19.99
CA PRO A 497 29.06 -2.51 -19.92
C PRO A 497 28.77 -3.04 -18.50
N PRO A 498 28.09 -4.18 -18.37
CA PRO A 498 27.80 -4.83 -17.10
C PRO A 498 29.02 -5.43 -16.39
N LYS A 499 30.17 -5.43 -17.05
CA LYS A 499 31.45 -5.93 -16.51
C LYS A 499 31.76 -5.46 -15.06
N PRO A 500 31.51 -4.18 -14.66
CA PRO A 500 31.79 -3.79 -13.29
C PRO A 500 30.95 -4.50 -12.23
N VAL A 501 29.73 -4.93 -12.56
CA VAL A 501 28.84 -5.67 -11.62
C VAL A 501 29.40 -7.06 -11.36
N LEU A 502 29.82 -7.73 -12.41
CA LEU A 502 30.41 -9.06 -12.35
C LEU A 502 31.76 -9.08 -11.61
N GLN A 503 32.44 -7.95 -11.50
CA GLN A 503 33.69 -7.81 -10.77
C GLN A 503 33.53 -7.62 -9.25
N ASP A 504 32.31 -7.37 -8.76
CA ASP A 504 32.00 -7.34 -7.32
C ASP A 504 31.12 -8.55 -6.98
N PRO A 505 31.66 -9.60 -6.35
CA PRO A 505 30.95 -10.84 -6.09
C PRO A 505 29.66 -10.65 -5.30
N ARG A 506 29.64 -9.74 -4.33
CA ARG A 506 28.44 -9.45 -3.53
C ARG A 506 27.36 -8.76 -4.34
N PHE A 507 27.77 -7.86 -5.21
CA PHE A 507 26.85 -7.21 -6.13
C PHE A 507 26.20 -8.23 -7.06
N GLU A 508 27.03 -9.10 -7.65
CA GLU A 508 26.53 -10.10 -8.57
C GLU A 508 25.63 -11.13 -7.89
N ALA A 509 26.00 -11.60 -6.69
CA ALA A 509 25.15 -12.48 -5.90
C ALA A 509 23.77 -11.84 -5.59
N ALA A 510 23.77 -10.57 -5.20
CA ALA A 510 22.53 -9.84 -4.95
C ALA A 510 21.73 -9.62 -6.24
N ARG A 511 22.40 -9.30 -7.36
CA ARG A 511 21.78 -9.11 -8.66
C ARG A 511 21.15 -10.40 -9.17
N PHE A 512 21.92 -11.49 -9.17
CA PHE A 512 21.45 -12.81 -9.58
C PHE A 512 20.21 -13.24 -8.77
N ALA A 513 20.29 -13.11 -7.44
CA ALA A 513 19.17 -13.42 -6.56
C ALA A 513 17.92 -12.58 -6.87
N ALA A 514 18.11 -11.28 -7.14
CA ALA A 514 17.02 -10.39 -7.48
C ALA A 514 16.40 -10.73 -8.84
N ASP A 515 17.21 -11.05 -9.83
CA ASP A 515 16.80 -11.36 -11.18
C ASP A 515 16.00 -12.68 -11.25
N ASN A 516 16.44 -13.68 -10.50
CA ASN A 516 15.78 -14.98 -10.42
C ASN A 516 14.65 -15.07 -9.38
N GLY A 517 14.32 -13.98 -8.70
CA GLY A 517 13.24 -13.97 -7.71
C GLY A 517 13.57 -14.72 -6.41
N ILE A 518 14.83 -15.01 -6.12
CA ILE A 518 15.27 -15.79 -4.94
C ILE A 518 15.57 -14.85 -3.79
N PHE A 519 14.50 -14.37 -3.11
CA PHE A 519 14.65 -13.34 -2.07
C PHE A 519 15.47 -13.80 -0.86
N ARG A 520 15.50 -15.11 -0.56
CA ARG A 520 16.36 -15.72 0.46
C ARG A 520 17.84 -15.44 0.19
N CYS A 521 18.32 -15.74 -1.02
CA CYS A 521 19.71 -15.48 -1.41
C CYS A 521 20.04 -13.98 -1.41
N TYR A 522 19.07 -13.14 -1.79
CA TYR A 522 19.21 -11.69 -1.67
C TYR A 522 19.39 -11.25 -0.21
N LEU A 523 18.64 -11.83 0.74
CA LEU A 523 18.84 -11.54 2.16
C LEU A 523 20.25 -11.86 2.62
N HIS A 524 20.81 -13.02 2.21
CA HIS A 524 22.19 -13.38 2.53
C HIS A 524 23.21 -12.42 1.93
N ALA A 525 23.10 -12.12 0.63
CA ALA A 525 23.99 -11.19 -0.05
C ALA A 525 23.95 -9.78 0.59
N MET A 526 22.85 -9.42 1.24
CA MET A 526 22.66 -8.14 1.93
C MET A 526 23.02 -8.17 3.42
N GLY A 527 23.62 -9.26 3.92
CA GLY A 527 24.05 -9.39 5.32
C GLY A 527 23.03 -9.98 6.29
N GLY A 528 21.94 -10.58 5.76
CA GLY A 528 20.93 -11.29 6.53
C GLY A 528 19.68 -10.45 6.85
N ALA A 529 18.66 -11.16 7.35
CA ALA A 529 17.36 -10.53 7.66
C ALA A 529 17.38 -9.62 8.90
N LEU A 530 18.34 -9.80 9.79
CA LEU A 530 18.51 -9.02 11.01
C LEU A 530 19.53 -7.87 10.88
N ALA A 531 20.23 -7.76 9.75
CA ALA A 531 21.16 -6.68 9.49
C ALA A 531 20.48 -5.32 9.52
N THR A 532 21.15 -4.35 10.12
CA THR A 532 20.67 -2.98 10.18
C THR A 532 20.87 -2.28 8.85
N ARG A 533 20.14 -1.17 8.62
CA ARG A 533 20.26 -0.40 7.37
C ARG A 533 21.69 0.10 7.10
N ALA A 534 22.50 0.32 8.14
CA ALA A 534 23.88 0.78 8.01
C ALA A 534 24.80 -0.34 7.50
N GLU A 535 24.54 -1.58 7.92
CA GLU A 535 25.34 -2.76 7.62
C GLU A 535 25.13 -3.33 6.21
N HIS A 536 24.02 -2.98 5.56
CA HIS A 536 23.80 -3.47 4.18
C HIS A 536 24.89 -3.00 3.24
N PRO A 537 25.53 -3.93 2.50
CA PRO A 537 26.65 -3.63 1.62
C PRO A 537 26.25 -2.80 0.40
N ILE A 538 25.02 -2.96 -0.09
CA ILE A 538 24.51 -2.25 -1.26
C ILE A 538 23.43 -1.26 -0.81
N LYS A 539 23.52 -0.02 -1.29
CA LYS A 539 22.62 1.08 -0.93
C LYS A 539 22.09 1.77 -2.17
N LEU A 540 20.97 2.47 -2.04
CA LEU A 540 20.46 3.34 -3.09
C LEU A 540 21.34 4.57 -3.22
N ALA A 541 21.73 4.88 -4.46
CA ALA A 541 22.46 6.10 -4.81
C ALA A 541 21.48 7.18 -5.24
N HIS A 542 21.59 8.36 -4.62
CA HIS A 542 20.75 9.51 -4.93
C HIS A 542 21.61 10.69 -5.36
N LEU A 543 21.11 11.47 -6.33
CA LEU A 543 21.61 12.78 -6.68
C LEU A 543 20.71 13.83 -6.04
N ILE A 544 21.29 14.86 -5.46
CA ILE A 544 20.57 16.08 -5.08
C ILE A 544 20.62 16.99 -6.30
N GLU A 545 19.46 17.38 -6.82
CA GLU A 545 19.40 18.32 -7.95
C GLU A 545 19.82 19.71 -7.53
N GLU A 546 20.42 20.44 -8.45
CA GLU A 546 20.80 21.84 -8.23
C GLU A 546 19.58 22.75 -8.03
N GLN A 547 18.46 22.40 -8.68
CA GLN A 547 17.20 23.12 -8.55
C GLN A 547 16.33 22.49 -7.47
N ALA A 548 15.90 23.31 -6.52
CA ALA A 548 14.91 22.92 -5.53
C ALA A 548 13.51 22.73 -6.17
N ASN A 549 12.63 21.99 -5.48
CA ASN A 549 11.24 21.89 -5.88
C ASN A 549 10.50 23.23 -5.70
N SER A 550 9.23 23.30 -6.13
CA SER A 550 8.38 24.49 -5.99
C SER A 550 8.18 24.99 -4.55
N TYR A 551 8.70 24.29 -3.56
CA TYR A 551 8.65 24.64 -2.13
C TYR A 551 10.03 24.87 -1.52
N GLY A 552 11.09 24.99 -2.36
CA GLY A 552 12.45 25.26 -1.90
C GLY A 552 13.16 24.07 -1.25
N GLU A 553 12.67 22.83 -1.46
CA GLU A 553 13.30 21.63 -0.91
C GLU A 553 14.19 20.96 -1.95
N ASP A 554 15.30 20.39 -1.47
CA ASP A 554 16.18 19.56 -2.27
C ASP A 554 15.45 18.40 -2.92
N ILE A 555 15.57 18.26 -4.22
CA ILE A 555 15.06 17.11 -4.97
C ILE A 555 16.12 16.03 -4.94
N LYS A 556 15.81 14.92 -4.23
CA LYS A 556 16.66 13.72 -4.21
C LYS A 556 16.19 12.76 -5.28
N ARG A 557 16.88 12.70 -6.41
CA ARG A 557 16.63 11.72 -7.47
C ARG A 557 17.37 10.43 -7.20
N LEU A 558 16.66 9.31 -7.35
CA LEU A 558 17.28 7.99 -7.34
C LEU A 558 18.01 7.79 -8.67
N MET A 559 19.33 7.60 -8.61
CA MET A 559 20.18 7.39 -9.77
C MET A 559 20.50 5.93 -10.02
N GLY A 560 20.59 5.15 -8.96
CA GLY A 560 20.97 3.74 -9.04
C GLY A 560 21.32 3.16 -7.69
N ILE A 561 22.31 2.31 -7.65
CA ILE A 561 22.78 1.63 -6.45
C ILE A 561 24.31 1.75 -6.31
N THR A 562 24.78 1.67 -5.08
CA THR A 562 26.21 1.79 -4.76
C THR A 562 26.61 0.84 -3.64
N SER A 563 27.83 0.32 -3.71
CA SER A 563 28.54 -0.34 -2.63
C SER A 563 29.75 0.50 -2.22
N SER A 564 30.62 -0.01 -1.34
CA SER A 564 31.90 0.60 -1.00
C SER A 564 32.88 0.60 -2.18
N ARG A 565 32.72 -0.29 -3.14
CA ARG A 565 33.64 -0.53 -4.29
C ARG A 565 33.09 -0.05 -5.63
N LEU A 566 31.76 -0.03 -5.78
CA LEU A 566 31.10 0.14 -7.07
C LEU A 566 29.86 1.02 -6.99
N GLY A 567 29.67 1.89 -7.96
CA GLY A 567 28.45 2.67 -8.17
C GLY A 567 27.88 2.39 -9.57
N ILE A 568 26.59 2.06 -9.66
CA ILE A 568 25.90 1.73 -10.91
C ILE A 568 24.70 2.63 -11.09
N LYS A 569 24.66 3.30 -12.23
CA LYS A 569 23.51 4.09 -12.66
C LYS A 569 22.49 3.15 -13.32
N THR A 570 21.31 3.01 -12.72
CA THR A 570 20.24 2.15 -13.19
C THR A 570 19.07 2.93 -13.81
N ARG A 571 19.14 4.26 -13.80
CA ARG A 571 18.08 5.13 -14.30
C ARG A 571 18.60 6.18 -15.24
N LEU A 572 17.97 6.27 -16.39
CA LEU A 572 18.18 7.40 -17.32
C LEU A 572 17.46 8.63 -16.78
N GLN A 573 18.02 9.80 -17.07
CA GLN A 573 17.44 11.10 -16.76
C GLN A 573 16.89 11.75 -18.03
N GLY A 574 16.18 12.87 -17.90
CA GLY A 574 15.69 13.62 -19.05
C GLY A 574 14.35 13.12 -19.61
N TRP A 575 13.54 12.42 -18.79
CA TRP A 575 12.22 11.98 -19.18
C TRP A 575 11.18 13.10 -19.04
N GLU A 576 10.37 13.27 -20.09
CA GLU A 576 9.23 14.16 -20.12
C GLU A 576 7.93 13.37 -20.34
N ILE A 577 6.85 13.74 -19.65
CA ILE A 577 5.52 13.17 -19.87
C ILE A 577 4.79 14.10 -20.81
N VAL A 578 4.37 13.59 -21.96
CA VAL A 578 3.67 14.33 -23.01
C VAL A 578 2.40 13.60 -23.44
N PRO A 579 1.45 14.27 -24.12
CA PRO A 579 0.35 13.60 -24.78
C PRO A 579 0.83 12.57 -25.81
N ALA A 580 0.13 11.45 -25.94
CA ALA A 580 0.47 10.40 -26.90
C ALA A 580 0.54 10.94 -28.34
N GLY A 581 1.55 10.50 -29.12
CA GLY A 581 1.82 10.97 -30.47
C GLY A 581 2.61 12.29 -30.55
N THR A 582 2.94 12.92 -29.43
CA THR A 582 3.71 14.19 -29.42
C THR A 582 5.12 13.99 -29.97
N HIS A 583 5.76 12.87 -29.64
CA HIS A 583 7.12 12.58 -30.12
C HIS A 583 7.17 12.39 -31.65
N GLU A 584 6.22 11.61 -32.18
CA GLU A 584 6.09 11.43 -33.64
C GLU A 584 5.82 12.75 -34.35
N ALA A 585 4.95 13.60 -33.79
CA ALA A 585 4.67 14.92 -34.33
C ALA A 585 5.92 15.84 -34.29
N ARG A 586 6.71 15.82 -33.19
CA ARG A 586 8.00 16.55 -33.09
C ARG A 586 8.98 16.07 -34.15
N LYS A 587 9.15 14.75 -34.33
CA LYS A 587 10.03 14.17 -35.37
C LYS A 587 9.59 14.52 -36.76
N ALA A 588 8.29 14.43 -37.04
CA ALA A 588 7.74 14.82 -38.36
C ALA A 588 7.99 16.32 -38.69
N ALA A 589 7.81 17.18 -37.69
CA ALA A 589 8.11 18.61 -37.80
C ALA A 589 9.61 18.88 -38.03
N GLU A 590 10.50 18.19 -37.34
CA GLU A 590 11.95 18.29 -37.52
C GLU A 590 12.38 17.76 -38.91
N ALA A 591 11.83 16.64 -39.33
CA ALA A 591 12.11 16.08 -40.66
C ALA A 591 11.61 16.99 -41.78
N ALA A 592 10.43 17.58 -41.63
CA ALA A 592 9.90 18.59 -42.56
C ALA A 592 10.80 19.83 -42.62
N ALA A 593 11.32 20.28 -41.46
CA ALA A 593 12.25 21.41 -41.37
C ALA A 593 13.62 21.10 -42.02
N ARG A 594 14.03 19.84 -42.04
CA ARG A 594 15.28 19.36 -42.68
C ARG A 594 15.10 18.94 -44.12
N GLY A 595 13.89 18.95 -44.68
CA GLY A 595 13.59 18.52 -46.03
C GLY A 595 13.77 17.02 -46.31
N VAL A 596 13.78 16.19 -45.27
CA VAL A 596 13.95 14.71 -45.38
C VAL A 596 12.64 14.02 -45.11
N GLY A 597 12.19 13.16 -46.03
CA GLY A 597 11.03 12.31 -45.82
C GLY A 597 11.24 11.31 -44.68
N VAL A 598 10.26 11.23 -43.78
CA VAL A 598 10.32 10.30 -42.63
C VAL A 598 10.09 8.88 -43.10
N GLN A 599 11.08 8.02 -42.94
CA GLN A 599 10.85 6.57 -42.90
C GLN A 599 10.47 6.19 -41.46
N THR A 600 9.23 5.77 -41.26
CA THR A 600 8.76 5.16 -40.02
C THR A 600 9.44 3.80 -39.86
N GLY A 601 10.56 3.75 -39.19
CA GLY A 601 11.20 2.49 -38.81
C GLY A 601 10.79 2.14 -37.38
N ASP A 602 10.22 0.95 -37.22
CA ASP A 602 10.02 0.32 -35.92
C ASP A 602 11.36 0.09 -35.23
N SER A 603 11.79 1.05 -34.43
CA SER A 603 12.89 0.83 -33.48
C SER A 603 12.33 0.21 -32.22
N PRO A 604 12.71 -1.02 -31.85
CA PRO A 604 12.25 -1.62 -30.61
C PRO A 604 12.70 -0.77 -29.41
N ALA A 605 11.77 -0.48 -28.52
CA ALA A 605 12.07 0.23 -27.28
C ALA A 605 13.22 -0.44 -26.52
N PRO A 606 14.23 0.30 -26.06
CA PRO A 606 15.47 -0.26 -25.47
C PRO A 606 15.31 -0.89 -24.10
N TRP A 607 14.20 -0.71 -23.44
CA TRP A 607 13.75 -1.58 -22.38
C TRP A 607 12.57 -2.36 -22.91
N SER A 608 12.86 -3.56 -23.25
CA SER A 608 11.78 -4.49 -23.38
C SER A 608 10.98 -4.48 -22.08
N SER A 609 9.70 -4.57 -22.21
CA SER A 609 8.76 -4.99 -21.18
C SER A 609 9.18 -6.28 -20.44
N ASP A 610 10.31 -6.85 -20.74
CA ASP A 610 11.00 -7.97 -20.10
C ASP A 610 11.75 -7.60 -18.81
N ASN A 611 11.36 -6.52 -18.16
CA ASN A 611 11.49 -6.46 -16.73
C ASN A 611 10.71 -7.65 -16.19
N ASN A 612 11.35 -8.64 -15.54
CA ASN A 612 10.73 -9.84 -14.95
C ASN A 612 9.55 -9.57 -13.98
N CYS A 613 9.06 -8.34 -13.94
CA CYS A 613 7.81 -7.90 -13.34
C CYS A 613 6.74 -7.59 -14.38
N THR A 614 6.99 -7.78 -15.66
CA THR A 614 6.13 -7.35 -16.74
C THR A 614 5.44 -8.47 -17.43
N ARG A 615 4.17 -8.21 -17.60
CA ARG A 615 3.12 -8.98 -18.25
C ARG A 615 3.06 -10.42 -17.75
N PRO A 616 2.05 -10.75 -17.01
CA PRO A 616 1.37 -11.96 -17.38
C PRO A 616 0.63 -11.61 -18.69
N ASP A 617 1.24 -11.95 -19.81
CA ASP A 617 0.47 -12.56 -20.87
C ASP A 617 -0.48 -13.53 -20.16
N PRO A 618 -1.80 -13.48 -20.35
CA PRO A 618 -2.71 -14.49 -19.79
C PRO A 618 -2.17 -15.91 -20.05
N ASP A 619 -1.46 -16.10 -21.16
CA ASP A 619 -0.79 -17.30 -21.53
C ASP A 619 0.52 -17.52 -20.72
N ALA A 620 1.31 -16.49 -20.39
CA ALA A 620 2.50 -16.62 -19.56
C ALA A 620 2.17 -16.88 -18.09
N PHE A 621 1.04 -16.41 -17.62
CA PHE A 621 0.52 -16.72 -16.28
C PHE A 621 0.04 -18.18 -16.18
N ALA A 622 -0.66 -18.66 -17.22
CA ALA A 622 -1.01 -20.07 -17.34
C ALA A 622 0.27 -20.94 -17.42
N ASP A 623 1.30 -20.48 -18.14
CA ASP A 623 2.60 -21.13 -18.22
C ASP A 623 3.34 -21.15 -16.88
N GLN A 624 3.26 -20.08 -16.11
CA GLN A 624 3.86 -20.00 -14.79
C GLN A 624 3.16 -20.98 -13.82
N ILE A 625 1.84 -21.06 -13.84
CA ILE A 625 1.08 -22.05 -13.05
C ILE A 625 1.46 -23.47 -13.48
N MET A 626 1.55 -23.73 -14.78
CA MET A 626 1.94 -25.05 -15.29
C MET A 626 3.37 -25.43 -14.89
N ARG A 627 4.29 -24.46 -14.81
CA ARG A 627 5.66 -24.69 -14.28
C ARG A 627 5.68 -24.91 -12.77
N GLU A 628 4.97 -24.07 -12.02
CA GLU A 628 4.99 -24.11 -10.56
C GLU A 628 4.16 -25.26 -9.98
N GLN A 629 3.01 -25.56 -10.59
CA GLN A 629 2.08 -26.59 -10.10
C GLN A 629 2.41 -27.99 -10.63
N TRP A 630 3.01 -28.08 -11.83
CA TRP A 630 3.23 -29.34 -12.54
C TRP A 630 4.69 -29.56 -12.93
N GLY A 631 5.60 -28.68 -12.56
CA GLY A 631 7.02 -28.80 -12.87
C GLY A 631 7.36 -28.81 -14.37
N LEU A 632 6.48 -28.24 -15.22
CA LEU A 632 6.63 -28.34 -16.67
C LEU A 632 7.74 -27.44 -17.21
N SER A 633 8.57 -28.01 -18.09
CA SER A 633 9.54 -27.23 -18.86
C SER A 633 8.86 -26.33 -19.89
N PRO A 634 9.51 -25.23 -20.32
CA PRO A 634 8.99 -24.37 -21.39
C PRO A 634 8.60 -25.12 -22.67
N PHE A 635 9.41 -26.14 -23.03
CA PHE A 635 9.14 -27.00 -24.17
C PHE A 635 7.87 -27.85 -23.99
N SER A 636 7.64 -28.36 -22.78
CA SER A 636 6.45 -29.14 -22.45
C SER A 636 5.18 -28.26 -22.54
N ILE A 637 5.28 -27.02 -22.13
CA ILE A 637 4.18 -26.03 -22.20
C ILE A 637 3.88 -25.67 -23.65
N GLU A 638 4.89 -25.47 -24.48
CA GLU A 638 4.73 -25.20 -25.91
C GLU A 638 4.05 -26.38 -26.63
N ARG A 639 4.40 -27.60 -26.29
CA ARG A 639 3.71 -28.80 -26.78
C ARG A 639 2.25 -28.88 -26.36
N LEU A 640 1.93 -28.51 -25.11
CA LEU A 640 0.55 -28.42 -24.64
C LEU A 640 -0.24 -27.40 -25.45
N ARG A 641 0.35 -26.24 -25.72
CA ARG A 641 -0.26 -25.19 -26.57
C ARG A 641 -0.47 -25.64 -28.03
N ALA A 642 0.42 -26.49 -28.52
CA ALA A 642 0.28 -27.12 -29.82
C ALA A 642 -0.77 -28.25 -29.84
N GLY A 643 -1.50 -28.47 -28.75
CA GLY A 643 -2.56 -29.47 -28.65
C GLY A 643 -2.06 -30.89 -28.30
N ALA A 644 -0.80 -31.05 -27.90
CA ALA A 644 -0.26 -32.33 -27.43
C ALA A 644 -0.55 -32.53 -25.94
N SER A 645 -0.57 -33.78 -25.47
CA SER A 645 -0.53 -34.12 -24.06
C SER A 645 0.92 -34.30 -23.58
N VAL A 646 1.17 -33.89 -22.31
CA VAL A 646 2.50 -33.97 -21.66
C VAL A 646 2.37 -34.75 -20.35
N ARG A 647 3.34 -35.57 -20.01
CA ARG A 647 3.39 -36.28 -18.73
C ARG A 647 4.28 -35.52 -17.74
N ALA A 648 3.78 -35.26 -16.53
CA ALA A 648 4.51 -34.67 -15.43
C ALA A 648 3.96 -35.17 -14.09
N ASP A 649 4.82 -35.41 -13.13
CA ASP A 649 4.50 -35.81 -11.74
C ASP A 649 3.43 -36.90 -11.58
N GLY A 650 3.48 -37.93 -12.49
CA GLY A 650 2.51 -39.01 -12.46
C GLY A 650 1.13 -38.67 -13.05
N PHE A 651 1.03 -37.54 -13.75
CA PHE A 651 -0.17 -37.11 -14.45
C PHE A 651 0.10 -36.90 -15.95
N THR A 652 -0.91 -37.15 -16.77
CA THR A 652 -0.95 -36.72 -18.17
C THR A 652 -1.75 -35.45 -18.23
N LEU A 653 -1.17 -34.39 -18.78
CA LEU A 653 -1.74 -33.05 -18.90
C LEU A 653 -2.08 -32.74 -20.34
N TRP A 654 -3.19 -32.04 -20.58
CA TRP A 654 -3.57 -31.47 -21.89
C TRP A 654 -4.32 -30.15 -21.67
N LEU A 655 -4.45 -29.35 -22.71
CA LEU A 655 -5.25 -28.12 -22.66
C LEU A 655 -6.62 -28.37 -23.29
N GLU A 656 -7.67 -27.97 -22.59
CA GLU A 656 -9.04 -27.97 -23.07
C GLU A 656 -9.61 -26.55 -22.86
N ASN A 657 -9.98 -25.88 -23.97
CA ASN A 657 -10.39 -24.47 -23.97
C ASN A 657 -9.36 -23.52 -23.34
N GLY A 658 -8.07 -23.79 -23.52
CA GLY A 658 -6.98 -22.99 -22.94
C GLY A 658 -6.73 -23.22 -21.45
N GLN A 659 -7.43 -24.14 -20.81
CA GLN A 659 -7.25 -24.50 -19.40
C GLN A 659 -6.56 -25.86 -19.27
N PRO A 660 -5.57 -26.01 -18.37
CA PRO A 660 -4.89 -27.29 -18.14
C PRO A 660 -5.83 -28.30 -17.47
N GLN A 661 -5.94 -29.46 -18.09
CA GLN A 661 -6.62 -30.64 -17.55
C GLN A 661 -5.61 -31.73 -17.23
N SER A 662 -5.90 -32.60 -16.28
CA SER A 662 -5.00 -33.66 -15.87
C SER A 662 -5.69 -34.99 -15.63
N SER A 663 -4.99 -36.08 -15.95
CA SER A 663 -5.35 -37.42 -15.52
C SER A 663 -4.13 -38.16 -14.95
N ARG A 664 -4.32 -39.04 -13.98
CA ARG A 664 -3.23 -39.79 -13.35
C ARG A 664 -2.54 -40.69 -14.37
N SER A 665 -1.21 -40.62 -14.46
CA SER A 665 -0.40 -41.45 -15.36
C SER A 665 0.77 -42.07 -14.59
N LEU A 666 1.44 -43.07 -15.21
CA LEU A 666 2.65 -43.64 -14.65
C LEU A 666 3.80 -42.63 -14.74
N PRO A 667 4.77 -42.61 -13.78
CA PRO A 667 5.90 -41.71 -13.81
C PRO A 667 6.69 -41.80 -15.11
N SER A 668 7.12 -40.68 -15.66
CA SER A 668 8.02 -40.61 -16.81
C SER A 668 9.40 -40.07 -16.40
N GLU A 669 10.43 -40.43 -17.13
CA GLU A 669 11.78 -39.90 -16.95
C GLU A 669 11.81 -38.37 -17.18
N PRO A 670 12.76 -37.61 -16.56
CA PRO A 670 12.84 -36.18 -16.69
C PRO A 670 13.05 -35.72 -18.13
N ASP A 671 12.41 -34.57 -18.45
CA ASP A 671 12.45 -33.99 -19.78
C ASP A 671 13.88 -33.56 -20.19
N TRP A 672 14.17 -33.70 -21.46
CA TRP A 672 15.41 -33.32 -22.12
C TRP A 672 15.76 -31.83 -21.96
N ILE A 673 17.03 -31.54 -21.71
CA ILE A 673 17.57 -30.17 -21.67
C ILE A 673 17.99 -29.77 -23.08
N PRO A 674 17.52 -28.60 -23.62
CA PRO A 674 17.95 -28.14 -24.94
C PRO A 674 19.47 -27.98 -25.08
N ASP A 675 20.03 -28.29 -26.23
CA ASP A 675 21.48 -28.25 -26.52
C ASP A 675 22.14 -26.88 -26.33
N ASP A 676 21.35 -25.79 -26.46
CA ASP A 676 21.80 -24.43 -26.21
C ASP A 676 22.00 -24.08 -24.70
N LEU A 677 21.62 -25.00 -23.82
CA LEU A 677 21.85 -24.91 -22.37
C LEU A 677 22.92 -25.89 -21.86
N GLN A 678 23.53 -26.67 -22.75
CA GLN A 678 24.66 -27.52 -22.36
C GLN A 678 25.90 -26.67 -22.15
N PRO A 679 26.74 -27.02 -21.15
CA PRO A 679 27.98 -26.29 -20.90
C PRO A 679 28.94 -26.48 -22.09
N THR A 680 29.43 -25.39 -22.64
CA THR A 680 30.60 -25.40 -23.49
C THR A 680 31.81 -25.68 -22.61
N GLU A 681 32.71 -26.57 -23.07
CA GLU A 681 33.99 -26.81 -22.37
C GLU A 681 34.71 -25.46 -22.14
N PRO A 682 35.19 -25.19 -20.92
CA PRO A 682 35.88 -23.94 -20.64
C PRO A 682 37.20 -23.89 -21.42
N ASP A 683 37.46 -22.77 -22.10
CA ASP A 683 38.79 -22.42 -22.56
C ASP A 683 39.77 -22.52 -21.38
N GLN A 684 40.97 -23.09 -21.61
CA GLN A 684 41.96 -23.30 -20.56
C GLN A 684 42.23 -21.97 -19.81
N PRO A 685 42.14 -21.96 -18.46
CA PRO A 685 42.30 -20.75 -17.70
C PRO A 685 43.74 -20.25 -17.72
N ASP A 686 43.93 -18.96 -17.96
CA ASP A 686 45.13 -18.26 -17.51
C ASP A 686 45.24 -18.43 -15.99
N GLU A 687 46.45 -18.60 -15.44
CA GLU A 687 46.78 -18.84 -14.03
C GLU A 687 46.35 -17.69 -13.09
N TYR A 688 45.05 -17.48 -12.90
CA TYR A 688 44.54 -16.63 -11.87
C TYR A 688 43.86 -17.45 -10.77
N THR A 689 44.47 -17.45 -9.59
CA THR A 689 43.89 -18.07 -8.39
C THR A 689 43.23 -16.99 -7.52
N VAL A 690 42.17 -17.38 -6.77
CA VAL A 690 41.57 -16.50 -5.77
C VAL A 690 42.60 -16.22 -4.67
N PRO A 691 42.84 -14.96 -4.27
CA PRO A 691 43.79 -14.64 -3.21
C PRO A 691 43.48 -15.39 -1.91
N GLU A 692 44.47 -15.94 -1.27
CA GLU A 692 44.34 -16.65 0.00
C GLU A 692 43.77 -15.67 1.07
N GLY A 693 42.64 -16.02 1.71
CA GLY A 693 41.97 -15.20 2.68
C GLY A 693 41.01 -14.11 2.10
N ASP A 694 40.66 -14.23 0.81
CA ASP A 694 39.63 -13.33 0.23
C ASP A 694 38.32 -13.42 1.04
N PRO A 695 37.82 -12.32 1.58
CA PRO A 695 36.64 -12.32 2.44
C PRO A 695 35.33 -12.65 1.70
N ASP A 696 35.33 -12.53 0.38
CA ASP A 696 34.18 -12.80 -0.46
C ASP A 696 34.06 -14.24 -0.89
N TRP A 697 35.19 -15.00 -0.90
CA TRP A 697 35.22 -16.39 -1.33
C TRP A 697 34.29 -17.33 -0.55
N PRO A 698 34.27 -17.35 0.80
CA PRO A 698 33.34 -18.18 1.55
C PRO A 698 31.87 -17.88 1.24
N ILE A 699 31.56 -16.60 0.97
CA ILE A 699 30.21 -16.16 0.64
C ILE A 699 29.78 -16.69 -0.72
N LEU A 700 30.71 -16.68 -1.70
CA LEU A 700 30.42 -17.17 -3.03
C LEU A 700 30.26 -18.71 -3.05
N VAL A 701 31.09 -19.44 -2.29
CA VAL A 701 30.95 -20.90 -2.15
C VAL A 701 29.60 -21.26 -1.53
N GLU A 702 29.19 -20.56 -0.46
CA GLU A 702 27.90 -20.77 0.16
C GLU A 702 26.73 -20.45 -0.81
N LEU A 703 26.84 -19.38 -1.59
CA LEU A 703 25.84 -19.01 -2.58
C LEU A 703 25.77 -20.01 -3.74
N CYS A 704 26.89 -20.53 -4.20
CA CYS A 704 26.96 -21.62 -5.21
C CYS A 704 26.17 -22.82 -4.71
N GLY A 705 26.48 -23.33 -3.52
CA GLY A 705 25.79 -24.46 -2.91
C GLY A 705 24.28 -24.23 -2.79
N ARG A 706 23.86 -23.02 -2.46
CA ARG A 706 22.43 -22.66 -2.36
C ARG A 706 21.73 -22.58 -3.72
N VAL A 707 22.42 -22.09 -4.75
CA VAL A 707 21.90 -22.09 -6.12
C VAL A 707 21.76 -23.52 -6.63
N TYR A 708 22.75 -24.36 -6.34
CA TYR A 708 22.73 -25.78 -6.64
C TYR A 708 21.50 -26.47 -5.99
N LEU A 709 21.28 -26.26 -4.69
CA LEU A 709 20.15 -26.85 -3.99
C LEU A 709 18.78 -26.32 -4.49
N ALA A 710 18.73 -25.07 -4.95
CA ALA A 710 17.47 -24.44 -5.40
C ALA A 710 17.13 -24.72 -6.86
N GLN A 711 18.14 -24.87 -7.74
CA GLN A 711 17.97 -24.93 -9.20
C GLN A 711 18.72 -26.10 -9.86
N GLY A 712 19.34 -26.97 -9.07
CA GLY A 712 20.16 -28.07 -9.54
C GLY A 712 21.45 -27.63 -10.20
N HIS A 713 22.17 -28.60 -10.76
CA HIS A 713 23.48 -28.41 -11.40
C HIS A 713 23.43 -27.35 -12.52
N ALA A 714 22.43 -27.39 -13.40
CA ALA A 714 22.27 -26.42 -14.49
C ALA A 714 22.08 -24.98 -14.01
N GLY A 715 21.47 -24.78 -12.82
CA GLY A 715 21.32 -23.46 -12.19
C GLY A 715 22.64 -22.92 -11.65
N ALA A 716 23.38 -23.76 -10.93
CA ALA A 716 24.71 -23.44 -10.40
C ALA A 716 25.70 -23.16 -11.54
N HIS A 717 25.69 -23.96 -12.58
CA HIS A 717 26.48 -23.78 -13.79
C HIS A 717 26.29 -22.38 -14.42
N ARG A 718 25.05 -22.00 -14.69
CA ARG A 718 24.75 -20.66 -15.23
C ARG A 718 25.22 -19.52 -14.31
N TRP A 719 25.15 -19.74 -13.01
CA TRP A 719 25.57 -18.73 -12.03
C TRP A 719 27.11 -18.61 -12.02
N ILE A 720 27.87 -19.74 -12.05
CA ILE A 720 29.32 -19.73 -12.09
C ILE A 720 29.81 -19.06 -13.37
N GLU A 721 29.18 -19.32 -14.51
CA GLU A 721 29.53 -18.69 -15.79
C GLU A 721 29.46 -17.15 -15.78
N MET A 722 28.72 -16.56 -14.84
CA MET A 722 28.62 -15.12 -14.69
C MET A 722 29.66 -14.52 -13.75
N LEU A 723 30.43 -15.33 -13.05
CA LEU A 723 31.50 -14.83 -12.17
C LEU A 723 32.72 -14.39 -13.00
N PRO A 724 33.43 -13.37 -12.52
CA PRO A 724 34.73 -13.01 -13.13
C PRO A 724 35.82 -13.99 -12.72
N GLU A 725 36.84 -14.12 -13.56
CA GLU A 725 38.07 -14.79 -13.15
C GLU A 725 38.80 -13.97 -12.03
N PRO A 726 39.43 -14.61 -11.02
CA PRO A 726 39.66 -16.07 -10.88
C PRO A 726 38.52 -16.83 -10.21
N TYR A 727 37.50 -16.18 -9.71
CA TYR A 727 36.40 -16.81 -8.95
C TYR A 727 35.66 -17.88 -9.74
N LYS A 728 35.54 -17.69 -11.07
CA LYS A 728 34.86 -18.64 -11.95
C LYS A 728 35.59 -19.98 -11.97
N SER A 729 36.87 -19.94 -12.22
CA SER A 729 37.70 -21.19 -12.33
C SER A 729 37.71 -21.96 -11.02
N GLU A 730 37.86 -21.30 -9.88
CA GLU A 730 37.90 -21.98 -8.60
C GLU A 730 36.51 -22.45 -8.14
N MET A 731 35.43 -21.73 -8.51
CA MET A 731 34.08 -22.13 -8.18
C MET A 731 33.62 -23.39 -8.91
N TRP A 732 34.14 -23.67 -10.09
CA TRP A 732 33.92 -24.95 -10.76
C TRP A 732 34.41 -26.11 -9.92
N ALA A 733 35.61 -26.00 -9.33
CA ALA A 733 36.17 -27.03 -8.45
C ALA A 733 35.34 -27.17 -7.12
N GLU A 734 34.69 -26.12 -6.67
CA GLU A 734 33.75 -26.19 -5.51
C GLU A 734 32.44 -26.86 -5.90
N LEU A 735 31.89 -26.61 -7.10
CA LEU A 735 30.66 -27.25 -7.55
C LEU A 735 30.85 -28.79 -7.70
N GLU A 736 31.99 -29.27 -8.22
CA GLU A 736 32.29 -30.67 -8.31
C GLU A 736 32.36 -31.39 -6.96
N LYS A 737 32.58 -30.69 -5.87
CA LYS A 737 32.54 -31.25 -4.52
C LYS A 737 31.12 -31.42 -3.97
N LEU A 738 30.12 -30.82 -4.62
CA LEU A 738 28.73 -30.92 -4.23
C LEU A 738 27.96 -32.06 -4.92
N ASP A 739 28.54 -32.62 -6.01
CA ASP A 739 28.07 -33.81 -6.69
C ASP A 739 28.61 -35.07 -6.01
#